data_e4b87afbbd01dfdd071dd86b65974f34
#
_entry.id   e4b87afbbd01dfdd071dd86b65974f34
#
_cell.length_a   1.000
_cell.length_b   1.000
_cell.length_c   1.000
_cell.angle_alpha   90.00
_cell.angle_beta   90.00
_cell.angle_gamma   90.00
#
_symmetry.space_group_name_H-M   'P 1'
#
loop_
_entity.id
_entity.type
_entity.pdbx_description
1 polymer ?
#
loop_
_entity_poly.entity_id
_entity_poly.type
_entity_poly.pdbx_seq_one_letter_code
_entity_poly.pdbx_strand_id
1 'polypeptide(L)'
;MRYTANKSCIAALTWMLAFTATAQQKATNAHSGQIVNEYLRQAGDYASLYTGRLLTTNKLTGWYQHPYWEDEVFHTGTVCYGGTLYPDVQLRYDVFRHELEVKTPVGQHVVLPEHDKVQYFTMESMTFVPREEGYAYLLFDGANIELRHARSKRRGFDKIVNGNMSIKDFETTNTTYINYQGKEYPVRKLKDVTKIFPDYKNELTSFCRKKDLSFNKEESTASMLQLSIYLDDLLSKAGVQSTQQKQTGAEAIRIAPDSLFTASEMNEKPTSSPSFRAFHQDAKNTVIAYEDKEESTTGTAGISSLKALKEERILDEVEIVAFQSKLSSVQTGLEKFRPQQLRNMPMSMGESDVMKMVLSLPGVSSVGEASSGINVRGGSSDQNLVMLGGNTVFNTMHLFGLFSAFNTDFISDVALYKSGIPAQYGGRISSVMELTPHLADRKRASGSATIGILTSKANVDVPIVKDRLCLSLAGRTTYSDWILKLLPENSDYNDGKAQFHDLNGSLSFVANRRHYINLYGYYSYDRFSFSATDRHSYTNTNGSLEWKGYWNDRLSSIVQAGWDRYGYKQRNTESPFEASLLSYDIQQYFLRSTFSLQHGNRNQLKFGATALQYVVHPGRLEPAAEISNIAYDELATQKAIEAAIFAEEEYHPNERWMITGGLRATLFKTSEEGKEKTYLHPEARLSASYKLNETMSLKAGLNTMHQYLQKLSNTVIMSPTDTWRLSNSLIKPQNGGQISFGYFWEMTNHKFEASAEVYYKQMNNYLTYKNAAQLTMNHELEADVFGAEGRAFGLELQVKKPTGRLNGWISYTLSRSQLRQPKGSGALLINDGKWFPSDYDRPHELNIVANYRFTRRISISVNMDYSTGRPTTVPVGMYYDRNQRSFLPLYSNRNSYRIPDYFRTDVSFNIDPSHHLTAFIHSHFTIGCYNVTGRRNAYNIYYVPMSDRIQGKRISIFGAPIPFISYTIKFN
;
A
#
# COMPACT_ATOMS: atom_id res chain seq x y z
N MET A 1 -54.39 10.54 -10.38
CA MET A 1 -54.20 11.90 -9.83
C MET A 1 -52.74 12.18 -9.73
N ARG A 2 -52.24 12.93 -10.70
CA ARG A 2 -50.85 13.30 -10.85
C ARG A 2 -50.66 14.79 -10.54
N TYR A 3 -49.49 15.15 -9.98
CA TYR A 3 -48.94 16.50 -9.94
C TYR A 3 -49.63 17.55 -9.06
N THR A 4 -49.22 17.65 -7.77
CA THR A 4 -49.19 18.93 -7.02
C THR A 4 -48.40 18.85 -5.70
N ALA A 5 -47.22 18.25 -5.66
CA ALA A 5 -46.42 18.19 -4.43
C ALA A 5 -45.00 18.75 -4.54
N ASN A 6 -44.64 19.46 -5.60
CA ASN A 6 -43.24 19.86 -5.81
C ASN A 6 -42.98 21.39 -5.89
N LYS A 7 -43.92 22.24 -5.55
CA LYS A 7 -43.68 23.71 -5.51
C LYS A 7 -43.61 24.31 -4.10
N SER A 8 -44.08 23.61 -3.07
CA SER A 8 -44.04 24.10 -1.68
C SER A 8 -42.74 23.85 -0.94
N CYS A 9 -41.94 22.86 -1.35
CA CYS A 9 -40.65 22.60 -0.72
C CYS A 9 -39.51 23.53 -1.21
N ILE A 10 -39.58 24.00 -2.47
CA ILE A 10 -38.58 24.92 -3.00
C ILE A 10 -38.75 26.34 -2.48
N ALA A 11 -40.00 26.76 -2.20
CA ALA A 11 -40.28 28.04 -1.58
C ALA A 11 -39.86 28.13 -0.11
N ALA A 12 -39.94 27.02 0.63
CA ALA A 12 -39.48 26.96 2.03
C ALA A 12 -37.93 26.97 2.16
N LEU A 13 -37.21 26.37 1.19
CA LEU A 13 -35.72 26.39 1.19
C LEU A 13 -35.17 27.78 0.80
N THR A 14 -35.87 28.49 -0.11
CA THR A 14 -35.49 29.87 -0.51
C THR A 14 -35.78 30.89 0.60
N TRP A 15 -36.80 30.70 1.42
CA TRP A 15 -37.07 31.52 2.58
C TRP A 15 -36.10 31.28 3.75
N MET A 16 -35.63 30.06 3.96
CA MET A 16 -34.62 29.80 4.96
C MET A 16 -33.24 30.36 4.62
N LEU A 17 -32.87 30.35 3.32
CA LEU A 17 -31.61 30.97 2.88
C LEU A 17 -31.65 32.51 2.84
N ALA A 18 -32.82 33.14 2.76
CA ALA A 18 -32.98 34.59 2.85
C ALA A 18 -32.97 35.12 4.29
N PHE A 19 -33.35 34.30 5.29
CA PHE A 19 -33.34 34.74 6.69
C PHE A 19 -31.95 34.61 7.36
N THR A 20 -31.04 33.78 6.80
CA THR A 20 -29.67 33.71 7.28
C THR A 20 -28.75 34.79 6.71
N ALA A 21 -29.13 35.42 5.58
CA ALA A 21 -28.36 36.50 4.96
C ALA A 21 -28.65 37.90 5.59
N THR A 22 -29.77 38.10 6.25
CA THR A 22 -30.15 39.41 6.84
C THR A 22 -29.79 39.55 8.32
N ALA A 23 -29.38 38.49 9.00
CA ALA A 23 -28.91 38.55 10.40
C ALA A 23 -27.42 38.84 10.54
N GLN A 24 -26.65 38.84 9.44
CA GLN A 24 -25.21 39.05 9.44
C GLN A 24 -24.75 40.47 9.12
N GLN A 25 -25.66 41.42 9.00
CA GLN A 25 -25.33 42.77 8.53
C GLN A 25 -25.56 43.91 9.53
N LYS A 26 -25.52 43.63 10.85
CA LYS A 26 -25.45 44.71 11.88
C LYS A 26 -24.68 44.25 13.13
N ALA A 27 -23.37 44.04 12.97
CA ALA A 27 -22.44 44.11 14.10
C ALA A 27 -21.36 45.14 13.76
N THR A 28 -21.48 46.28 14.33
CA THR A 28 -20.62 47.48 14.20
C THR A 28 -19.18 47.18 14.64
N ASN A 29 -18.21 47.62 13.85
CA ASN A 29 -16.77 47.38 13.91
C ASN A 29 -16.03 47.79 15.21
N ALA A 30 -16.70 48.29 16.25
CA ALA A 30 -16.06 48.62 17.52
C ALA A 30 -15.96 47.43 18.50
N HIS A 31 -16.65 46.31 18.24
CA HIS A 31 -16.65 45.12 19.10
C HIS A 31 -15.76 43.99 18.57
N SER A 32 -15.29 44.04 17.33
CA SER A 32 -14.51 42.94 16.74
C SER A 32 -13.12 42.76 17.41
N GLY A 33 -12.43 43.87 17.73
CA GLY A 33 -11.14 43.81 18.42
C GLY A 33 -11.23 43.29 19.86
N GLN A 34 -12.29 43.65 20.57
CA GLN A 34 -12.52 43.14 21.93
C GLN A 34 -12.91 41.65 21.93
N ILE A 35 -13.68 41.20 20.95
CA ILE A 35 -14.07 39.79 20.79
C ILE A 35 -12.87 38.94 20.41
N VAL A 36 -11.99 39.43 19.53
CA VAL A 36 -10.77 38.73 19.14
C VAL A 36 -9.81 38.62 20.33
N ASN A 37 -9.61 39.72 21.09
CA ASN A 37 -8.74 39.68 22.26
C ASN A 37 -9.31 38.78 23.38
N GLU A 38 -10.63 38.77 23.59
CA GLU A 38 -11.28 37.88 24.53
C GLU A 38 -11.21 36.42 24.07
N TYR A 39 -11.39 36.16 22.76
CA TYR A 39 -11.18 34.82 22.15
C TYR A 39 -9.74 34.35 22.36
N LEU A 40 -8.75 35.20 22.07
CA LEU A 40 -7.33 34.84 22.25
C LEU A 40 -6.97 34.56 23.69
N ARG A 41 -7.57 35.34 24.62
CA ARG A 41 -7.40 35.13 26.06
C ARG A 41 -8.03 33.83 26.54
N GLN A 42 -9.17 33.44 25.98
CA GLN A 42 -9.85 32.16 26.28
C GLN A 42 -9.25 30.97 25.56
N ALA A 43 -8.77 31.17 24.33
CA ALA A 43 -8.13 30.12 23.56
C ALA A 43 -6.77 29.71 24.17
N GLY A 44 -6.03 30.66 24.78
CA GLY A 44 -4.76 30.36 25.41
C GLY A 44 -3.83 29.53 24.52
N ASP A 45 -3.38 28.38 25.00
CA ASP A 45 -2.50 27.46 24.27
C ASP A 45 -3.13 26.82 23.03
N TYR A 46 -4.45 26.94 22.85
CA TYR A 46 -5.18 26.43 21.68
C TYR A 46 -5.26 27.38 20.50
N ALA A 47 -4.72 28.59 20.66
CA ALA A 47 -4.67 29.49 19.52
C ALA A 47 -3.86 28.88 18.37
N SER A 48 -4.27 29.12 17.13
CA SER A 48 -3.66 28.52 15.92
C SER A 48 -2.15 28.79 15.82
N LEU A 49 -1.65 29.83 16.43
CA LEU A 49 -0.24 30.15 16.55
C LEU A 49 0.55 29.05 17.30
N TYR A 50 -0.04 28.38 18.29
CA TYR A 50 0.66 27.44 19.17
C TYR A 50 0.46 25.97 18.78
N THR A 51 -0.15 25.70 17.62
CA THR A 51 -0.45 24.35 17.14
C THR A 51 0.68 23.69 16.34
N GLY A 52 1.87 24.27 16.37
CA GLY A 52 3.03 23.78 15.66
C GLY A 52 3.70 22.55 16.29
N ARG A 53 4.82 22.17 15.73
CA ARG A 53 5.63 21.06 16.20
C ARG A 53 6.27 21.40 17.54
N LEU A 54 6.00 20.62 18.60
CA LEU A 54 6.72 20.73 19.87
C LEU A 54 8.22 20.50 19.66
N LEU A 55 9.01 21.46 20.09
CA LEU A 55 10.44 21.27 20.22
C LEU A 55 10.73 20.51 21.52
N THR A 56 10.97 19.21 21.42
CA THR A 56 11.73 18.53 22.46
C THR A 56 13.12 19.14 22.48
N THR A 57 13.55 19.63 23.63
CA THR A 57 14.81 20.33 23.83
C THR A 57 16.02 19.48 23.50
N ASN A 58 16.29 19.28 22.20
CA ASN A 58 17.61 18.87 21.76
C ASN A 58 18.52 20.10 21.81
N LYS A 59 19.13 20.35 22.98
CA LYS A 59 20.31 21.22 23.03
C LYS A 59 21.26 20.66 21.98
N LEU A 60 21.70 21.52 21.05
CA LEU A 60 22.79 21.20 20.12
C LEU A 60 24.08 21.03 20.94
N THR A 61 24.20 19.89 21.64
CA THR A 61 25.37 19.60 22.45
C THR A 61 26.58 19.44 21.54
N GLY A 62 27.64 20.17 21.80
CA GLY A 62 28.87 20.16 21.01
C GLY A 62 28.97 21.24 19.93
N TRP A 63 28.08 22.24 19.95
CA TRP A 63 28.20 23.41 19.09
C TRP A 63 28.75 24.59 19.86
N TYR A 64 29.61 25.39 19.21
CA TYR A 64 30.22 26.56 19.82
C TYR A 64 29.30 27.81 19.78
N GLN A 65 28.48 27.95 18.74
CA GLN A 65 27.51 29.01 18.54
C GLN A 65 26.10 28.43 18.43
N HIS A 66 25.09 29.29 18.66
CA HIS A 66 23.67 28.96 18.55
C HIS A 66 23.16 29.19 17.10
N PRO A 67 22.05 28.56 16.69
CA PRO A 67 21.47 28.72 15.35
C PRO A 67 20.58 29.95 15.18
N TYR A 68 20.30 30.68 16.25
CA TYR A 68 19.31 31.78 16.27
C TYR A 68 19.85 33.08 15.71
N TRP A 69 18.92 34.05 15.47
CA TRP A 69 19.21 35.37 14.86
C TRP A 69 20.26 36.18 15.63
N GLU A 70 20.07 36.44 16.91
CA GLU A 70 21.01 37.15 17.74
C GLU A 70 21.52 36.34 18.94
N ASP A 71 20.59 35.75 19.70
CA ASP A 71 20.90 34.95 20.89
C ASP A 71 19.93 33.80 21.06
N GLU A 72 20.06 33.01 22.13
CA GLU A 72 19.23 31.85 22.42
C GLU A 72 17.95 32.19 23.21
N VAL A 73 17.74 33.46 23.57
CA VAL A 73 16.65 33.91 24.43
C VAL A 73 15.38 34.07 23.58
N PHE A 74 14.24 33.86 24.22
CA PHE A 74 12.96 34.20 23.62
C PHE A 74 12.68 35.69 23.89
N HIS A 75 12.41 36.46 22.84
CA HIS A 75 12.06 37.87 22.87
C HIS A 75 10.55 38.05 22.80
N THR A 76 10.06 39.08 23.49
CA THR A 76 8.64 39.45 23.36
C THR A 76 8.41 40.17 22.04
N GLY A 77 7.38 39.76 21.32
CA GLY A 77 7.02 40.38 20.07
C GLY A 77 5.58 40.12 19.67
N THR A 78 5.27 40.45 18.41
CA THR A 78 3.95 40.27 17.84
C THR A 78 4.07 39.37 16.61
N VAL A 79 3.12 38.45 16.41
CA VAL A 79 3.08 37.59 15.22
C VAL A 79 1.75 37.77 14.48
N CYS A 80 1.80 38.09 13.21
CA CYS A 80 0.65 38.03 12.33
C CYS A 80 0.63 36.69 11.59
N TYR A 81 -0.28 35.81 12.00
CA TYR A 81 -0.34 34.43 11.52
C TYR A 81 -1.74 34.08 11.02
N GLY A 82 -1.85 33.71 9.74
CA GLY A 82 -3.13 33.40 9.11
C GLY A 82 -4.16 34.54 9.13
N GLY A 83 -3.71 35.79 9.08
CA GLY A 83 -4.55 37.00 9.17
C GLY A 83 -4.94 37.39 10.60
N THR A 84 -4.48 36.67 11.61
CA THR A 84 -4.76 36.99 13.04
C THR A 84 -3.50 37.53 13.69
N LEU A 85 -3.66 38.63 14.43
CA LEU A 85 -2.57 39.29 15.17
C LEU A 85 -2.47 38.75 16.60
N TYR A 86 -1.30 38.26 16.99
CA TYR A 86 -0.98 37.73 18.30
C TYR A 86 0.04 38.65 18.98
N PRO A 87 -0.36 39.54 19.89
CA PRO A 87 0.54 40.39 20.64
C PRO A 87 1.21 39.63 21.79
N ASP A 88 2.30 40.17 22.32
CA ASP A 88 3.01 39.71 23.51
C ASP A 88 3.47 38.24 23.48
N VAL A 89 3.78 37.73 22.26
CA VAL A 89 4.27 36.39 22.06
C VAL A 89 5.75 36.29 22.38
N GLN A 90 6.15 35.29 23.15
CA GLN A 90 7.56 34.95 23.36
C GLN A 90 8.05 34.15 22.17
N LEU A 91 8.97 34.68 21.37
CA LEU A 91 9.42 34.10 20.11
C LEU A 91 10.91 34.27 19.90
N ARG A 92 11.50 33.39 19.05
CA ARG A 92 12.86 33.49 18.54
C ARG A 92 12.95 32.88 17.15
N TYR A 93 13.91 33.33 16.35
CA TYR A 93 14.06 32.87 14.96
C TYR A 93 15.32 32.04 14.80
N ASP A 94 15.16 30.74 14.44
CA ASP A 94 16.25 29.84 14.05
C ASP A 94 16.62 30.10 12.56
N VAL A 95 17.77 30.77 12.37
CA VAL A 95 18.26 31.17 11.03
C VAL A 95 19.03 30.05 10.33
N PHE A 96 19.29 28.93 11.01
CA PHE A 96 19.91 27.76 10.41
C PHE A 96 18.84 26.82 9.79
N ARG A 97 17.69 26.69 10.46
CA ARG A 97 16.56 25.88 9.99
C ARG A 97 15.49 26.70 9.27
N HIS A 98 15.62 28.03 9.30
CA HIS A 98 14.63 28.97 8.78
C HIS A 98 13.25 28.85 9.46
N GLU A 99 13.23 28.50 10.76
CA GLU A 99 12.02 28.23 11.53
C GLU A 99 11.77 29.31 12.57
N LEU A 100 10.50 29.76 12.71
CA LEU A 100 10.09 30.66 13.80
C LEU A 100 9.59 29.83 14.98
N GLU A 101 10.26 29.94 16.12
CA GLU A 101 9.91 29.27 17.35
C GLU A 101 9.12 30.23 18.25
N VAL A 102 8.01 29.76 18.82
CA VAL A 102 7.21 30.48 19.78
C VAL A 102 7.07 29.69 21.06
N LYS A 103 6.91 30.40 22.18
CA LYS A 103 6.67 29.79 23.46
C LYS A 103 5.20 29.93 23.81
N THR A 104 4.56 28.81 24.14
CA THR A 104 3.16 28.81 24.53
C THR A 104 2.97 29.45 25.90
N PRO A 105 1.76 29.95 26.27
CA PRO A 105 1.47 30.50 27.59
C PRO A 105 1.84 29.56 28.74
N VAL A 106 1.77 28.22 28.56
CA VAL A 106 2.23 27.25 29.58
C VAL A 106 3.73 26.97 29.52
N GLY A 107 4.47 27.63 28.62
CA GLY A 107 5.93 27.56 28.57
C GLY A 107 6.52 26.49 27.68
N GLN A 108 5.72 25.81 26.85
CA GLN A 108 6.22 24.86 25.85
C GLN A 108 6.78 25.59 24.63
N HIS A 109 7.80 25.03 23.99
CA HIS A 109 8.40 25.58 22.79
C HIS A 109 7.78 24.90 21.55
N VAL A 110 7.27 25.69 20.62
CA VAL A 110 6.59 25.21 19.40
C VAL A 110 7.19 25.91 18.18
N VAL A 111 7.43 25.18 17.11
CA VAL A 111 7.78 25.72 15.78
C VAL A 111 6.51 25.97 15.01
N LEU A 112 6.39 27.13 14.38
CA LEU A 112 5.25 27.45 13.53
C LEU A 112 5.20 26.50 12.31
N PRO A 113 4.05 25.83 12.07
CA PRO A 113 4.00 24.73 11.11
C PRO A 113 3.99 25.18 9.64
N GLU A 114 3.55 26.41 9.36
CA GLU A 114 3.32 26.88 8.00
C GLU A 114 3.93 28.27 7.83
N HIS A 115 5.09 28.30 7.20
CA HIS A 115 5.82 29.51 6.85
C HIS A 115 4.95 30.49 6.05
N ASP A 116 4.13 30.00 5.13
CA ASP A 116 3.29 30.81 4.23
C ASP A 116 2.15 31.53 4.95
N LYS A 117 1.81 31.12 6.18
CA LYS A 117 0.79 31.79 7.01
C LYS A 117 1.34 32.90 7.86
N VAL A 118 2.66 33.01 8.02
CA VAL A 118 3.30 34.11 8.73
C VAL A 118 3.38 35.31 7.79
N GLN A 119 2.58 36.34 8.05
CA GLN A 119 2.61 37.56 7.26
C GLN A 119 3.75 38.46 7.69
N TYR A 120 3.97 38.61 8.98
CA TYR A 120 5.14 39.23 9.60
C TYR A 120 5.21 38.85 11.08
N PHE A 121 6.36 39.08 11.69
CA PHE A 121 6.50 39.07 13.14
C PHE A 121 7.48 40.15 13.58
N THR A 122 7.36 40.58 14.84
CA THR A 122 8.29 41.52 15.47
C THR A 122 9.05 40.81 16.60
N MET A 123 10.34 41.11 16.73
CA MET A 123 11.13 40.80 17.91
C MET A 123 11.71 42.10 18.41
N GLU A 124 11.35 42.50 19.62
CA GLU A 124 11.67 43.83 20.16
C GLU A 124 11.23 44.96 19.20
N SER A 125 12.18 45.66 18.59
CA SER A 125 11.93 46.75 17.63
C SER A 125 12.13 46.33 16.16
N MET A 126 12.46 45.08 15.90
CA MET A 126 12.74 44.54 14.57
C MET A 126 11.51 43.88 13.97
N THR A 127 11.13 44.27 12.75
CA THR A 127 10.06 43.62 11.99
C THR A 127 10.63 42.68 10.96
N PHE A 128 10.14 41.46 10.93
CA PHE A 128 10.54 40.39 9.99
C PHE A 128 9.41 40.07 9.04
N VAL A 129 9.75 39.94 7.75
CA VAL A 129 8.83 39.59 6.69
C VAL A 129 9.24 38.27 6.01
N PRO A 130 8.29 37.43 5.52
CA PRO A 130 8.61 36.21 4.85
C PRO A 130 9.31 36.44 3.53
N ARG A 131 10.14 35.47 3.13
CA ARG A 131 10.79 35.38 1.82
C ARG A 131 10.83 33.90 1.38
N GLU A 132 11.35 33.61 0.21
CA GLU A 132 11.39 32.27 -0.37
C GLU A 132 12.02 31.22 0.59
N GLU A 133 13.09 31.59 1.27
CA GLU A 133 13.70 30.79 2.34
C GLU A 133 13.77 31.60 3.65
N GLY A 134 12.91 31.29 4.63
CA GLY A 134 12.90 31.90 5.95
C GLY A 134 12.36 33.33 5.97
N TYR A 135 12.95 34.20 6.82
CA TYR A 135 12.48 35.55 7.05
C TYR A 135 13.64 36.55 6.94
N ALA A 136 13.33 37.81 6.55
CA ALA A 136 14.28 38.92 6.50
C ALA A 136 13.80 40.06 7.41
N TYR A 137 14.76 40.71 8.08
CA TYR A 137 14.50 41.92 8.81
C TYR A 137 14.23 43.07 7.83
N LEU A 138 13.10 43.76 8.00
CA LEU A 138 12.69 44.88 7.17
C LEU A 138 13.35 46.14 7.70
N LEU A 139 14.40 46.62 7.02
CA LEU A 139 15.15 47.83 7.35
C LEU A 139 14.43 49.10 6.92
N PHE A 140 13.70 49.06 5.82
CA PHE A 140 12.97 50.17 5.25
C PHE A 140 11.77 49.68 4.42
N ASP A 141 10.63 50.31 4.65
CA ASP A 141 9.37 50.07 3.94
C ASP A 141 8.95 51.36 3.22
N GLY A 142 9.42 51.57 1.98
CA GLY A 142 9.12 52.72 1.14
C GLY A 142 7.85 52.53 0.32
N ALA A 143 7.44 53.60 -0.38
CA ALA A 143 6.29 53.56 -1.28
C ALA A 143 6.53 52.72 -2.50
N ASN A 144 7.78 52.66 -2.99
CA ASN A 144 8.15 51.97 -4.24
C ASN A 144 9.13 50.81 -4.02
N ILE A 145 9.94 50.86 -2.95
CA ILE A 145 10.93 49.83 -2.65
C ILE A 145 10.97 49.50 -1.16
N GLU A 146 11.35 48.27 -0.88
CA GLU A 146 11.66 47.85 0.50
C GLU A 146 13.14 47.46 0.59
N LEU A 147 13.78 47.76 1.74
CA LEU A 147 15.11 47.27 2.04
C LEU A 147 15.04 46.20 3.11
N ARG A 148 15.48 44.98 2.77
CA ARG A 148 15.43 43.81 3.60
C ARG A 148 16.82 43.29 3.92
N HIS A 149 17.04 42.81 5.15
CA HIS A 149 18.32 42.22 5.59
C HIS A 149 18.08 40.75 6.02
N ALA A 150 18.68 39.82 5.33
CA ALA A 150 18.59 38.41 5.65
C ALA A 150 19.91 37.90 6.24
N ARG A 151 19.79 37.05 7.25
CA ARG A 151 20.89 36.33 7.85
C ARG A 151 20.65 34.84 7.64
N SER A 152 21.68 34.08 7.25
CA SER A 152 21.66 32.64 7.19
C SER A 152 22.88 32.08 7.92
N LYS A 153 22.70 30.93 8.55
CA LYS A 153 23.76 30.14 9.17
C LYS A 153 23.90 28.82 8.48
N ARG A 154 25.12 28.39 8.17
CA ARG A 154 25.43 27.08 7.61
C ARG A 154 26.41 26.38 8.53
N ARG A 155 26.47 25.06 8.48
CA ARG A 155 27.49 24.30 9.19
C ARG A 155 28.86 24.67 8.63
N GLY A 156 29.69 25.31 9.46
CA GLY A 156 31.07 25.60 9.16
C GLY A 156 32.00 24.40 9.40
N PHE A 157 33.30 24.62 9.27
CA PHE A 157 34.31 23.62 9.61
C PHE A 157 34.38 23.43 11.12
N ASP A 158 34.61 22.18 11.54
CA ASP A 158 34.83 21.88 12.96
C ASP A 158 36.07 22.58 13.49
N LYS A 159 35.94 23.33 14.56
CA LYS A 159 37.06 24.00 15.23
C LYS A 159 37.69 23.10 16.31
N ILE A 160 38.99 23.03 16.31
CA ILE A 160 39.74 22.30 17.34
C ILE A 160 39.98 23.30 18.53
N VAL A 161 39.40 22.98 19.67
CA VAL A 161 39.55 23.78 20.92
C VAL A 161 40.34 22.90 21.90
N ASN A 162 41.33 23.51 22.58
CA ASN A 162 42.22 22.85 23.55
C ASN A 162 42.98 21.61 23.05
N GLY A 163 43.35 21.60 21.75
CA GLY A 163 44.25 20.61 21.17
C GLY A 163 43.65 19.25 20.79
N ASN A 164 42.52 18.84 21.37
CA ASN A 164 41.93 17.50 21.12
C ASN A 164 40.41 17.47 21.02
N MET A 165 39.68 18.57 21.17
CA MET A 165 38.23 18.57 21.15
C MET A 165 37.73 19.26 19.89
N SER A 166 37.12 18.54 18.96
CA SER A 166 36.46 19.07 17.77
C SER A 166 35.08 19.60 18.15
N ILE A 167 34.84 20.90 17.94
CA ILE A 167 33.57 21.56 18.23
C ILE A 167 32.97 22.06 16.92
N LYS A 168 31.70 21.77 16.67
CA LYS A 168 30.96 22.27 15.51
C LYS A 168 30.70 23.75 15.61
N ASP A 169 30.85 24.49 14.50
CA ASP A 169 30.60 25.94 14.45
C ASP A 169 29.68 26.31 13.29
N PHE A 170 29.09 27.51 13.35
CA PHE A 170 28.27 28.05 12.28
C PHE A 170 29.05 29.12 11.51
N GLU A 171 28.95 29.06 10.17
CA GLU A 171 29.33 30.14 9.29
C GLU A 171 28.12 31.05 9.03
N THR A 172 28.20 32.30 9.42
CA THR A 172 27.11 33.29 9.29
C THR A 172 27.29 34.12 8.04
N THR A 173 26.26 34.21 7.22
CA THR A 173 26.23 35.06 6.03
C THR A 173 25.10 36.07 6.15
N ASN A 174 25.41 37.37 6.01
CA ASN A 174 24.44 38.47 5.98
C ASN A 174 24.33 39.02 4.54
N THR A 175 23.11 39.19 4.05
CA THR A 175 22.85 39.73 2.72
C THR A 175 21.68 40.71 2.77
N THR A 176 21.91 41.91 2.18
CA THR A 176 20.91 42.95 2.05
C THR A 176 20.29 42.91 0.67
N TYR A 177 18.96 43.07 0.59
CA TYR A 177 18.18 43.02 -0.64
C TYR A 177 17.34 44.27 -0.81
N ILE A 178 17.21 44.76 -2.01
CA ILE A 178 16.17 45.69 -2.42
C ILE A 178 15.05 44.86 -3.05
N ASN A 179 13.86 44.95 -2.46
CA ASN A 179 12.64 44.41 -3.08
C ASN A 179 11.99 45.52 -3.92
N TYR A 180 11.91 45.31 -5.22
CA TYR A 180 11.29 46.20 -6.19
C TYR A 180 10.35 45.43 -7.09
N GLN A 181 9.08 45.84 -7.16
CA GLN A 181 8.03 45.15 -7.91
C GLN A 181 7.95 43.62 -7.63
N GLY A 182 8.07 43.23 -6.35
CA GLY A 182 7.98 41.82 -5.90
C GLY A 182 9.20 40.96 -6.18
N LYS A 183 10.28 41.56 -6.70
CA LYS A 183 11.52 40.83 -6.97
C LYS A 183 12.64 41.32 -6.06
N GLU A 184 13.33 40.37 -5.41
CA GLU A 184 14.45 40.64 -4.54
C GLU A 184 15.77 40.72 -5.31
N TYR A 185 16.52 41.79 -5.12
CA TYR A 185 17.85 42.02 -5.73
C TYR A 185 18.89 42.16 -4.62
N PRO A 186 19.92 41.29 -4.58
CA PRO A 186 20.99 41.44 -3.60
C PRO A 186 21.84 42.68 -3.89
N VAL A 187 22.04 43.48 -2.86
CA VAL A 187 22.81 44.75 -2.97
C VAL A 187 23.86 44.84 -1.85
N ARG A 188 25.09 45.15 -2.23
CA ARG A 188 26.22 45.32 -1.30
C ARG A 188 26.88 46.70 -1.40
N LYS A 189 26.75 47.37 -2.53
CA LYS A 189 27.41 48.63 -2.86
C LYS A 189 26.58 49.43 -3.87
N LEU A 190 26.89 50.74 -4.02
CA LEU A 190 26.23 51.63 -4.95
C LEU A 190 26.11 51.05 -6.38
N LYS A 191 27.18 50.36 -6.87
CA LYS A 191 27.17 49.72 -8.21
C LYS A 191 26.04 48.71 -8.39
N ASP A 192 25.65 48.01 -7.37
CA ASP A 192 24.58 47.02 -7.44
C ASP A 192 23.22 47.72 -7.58
N VAL A 193 22.99 48.80 -6.81
CA VAL A 193 21.76 49.61 -6.89
C VAL A 193 21.66 50.32 -8.26
N THR A 194 22.74 50.84 -8.78
CA THR A 194 22.75 51.53 -10.10
C THR A 194 22.60 50.57 -11.30
N LYS A 195 22.81 49.31 -11.12
CA LYS A 195 22.42 48.28 -12.12
C LYS A 195 20.92 48.03 -12.17
N ILE A 196 20.25 48.10 -11.03
CA ILE A 196 18.81 47.92 -10.92
C ILE A 196 18.09 49.18 -11.42
N PHE A 197 18.63 50.36 -11.12
CA PHE A 197 18.06 51.64 -11.44
C PHE A 197 19.06 52.48 -12.28
N PRO A 198 19.29 52.14 -13.53
CA PRO A 198 20.31 52.79 -14.38
C PRO A 198 20.01 54.27 -14.65
N ASP A 199 18.73 54.65 -14.73
CA ASP A 199 18.29 56.00 -15.06
C ASP A 199 18.60 56.99 -13.89
N TYR A 200 18.72 56.53 -12.67
CA TYR A 200 19.03 57.33 -11.48
C TYR A 200 20.50 57.30 -11.06
N LYS A 201 21.38 56.74 -11.94
CA LYS A 201 22.78 56.53 -11.60
C LYS A 201 23.52 57.82 -11.18
N ASN A 202 23.26 58.92 -11.89
CA ASN A 202 23.95 60.19 -11.62
C ASN A 202 23.50 60.79 -10.28
N GLU A 203 22.22 60.81 -10.00
CA GLU A 203 21.61 61.32 -8.77
C GLU A 203 22.08 60.51 -7.55
N LEU A 204 22.04 59.15 -7.67
CA LEU A 204 22.49 58.25 -6.57
C LEU A 204 23.99 58.43 -6.30
N THR A 205 24.81 58.59 -7.35
CA THR A 205 26.25 58.81 -7.20
C THR A 205 26.55 60.16 -6.54
N SER A 206 25.82 61.22 -6.96
CA SER A 206 25.94 62.55 -6.37
C SER A 206 25.53 62.56 -4.90
N PHE A 207 24.42 61.87 -4.58
CA PHE A 207 23.92 61.75 -3.20
C PHE A 207 24.94 61.05 -2.30
N CYS A 208 25.51 59.93 -2.74
CA CYS A 208 26.51 59.18 -1.98
C CYS A 208 27.76 60.04 -1.69
N ARG A 209 28.19 60.82 -2.68
CA ARG A 209 29.34 61.73 -2.48
C ARG A 209 29.01 62.88 -1.51
N LYS A 210 27.82 63.49 -1.63
CA LYS A 210 27.34 64.58 -0.76
C LYS A 210 27.17 64.16 0.68
N LYS A 211 26.76 62.92 0.92
CA LYS A 211 26.52 62.35 2.25
C LYS A 211 27.67 61.50 2.80
N ASP A 212 28.78 61.42 2.03
CA ASP A 212 29.98 60.64 2.37
C ASP A 212 29.65 59.18 2.77
N LEU A 213 28.76 58.51 2.00
CA LEU A 213 28.31 57.15 2.29
C LEU A 213 29.41 56.13 1.96
N SER A 214 29.81 55.37 2.97
CA SER A 214 30.77 54.27 2.86
C SER A 214 30.06 52.94 2.83
N PHE A 215 30.47 52.05 1.91
CA PHE A 215 29.95 50.72 1.74
C PHE A 215 30.97 49.67 2.22
N ASN A 216 31.78 49.98 3.21
CA ASN A 216 32.65 49.07 3.90
C ASN A 216 31.86 48.08 4.74
N LYS A 217 32.49 46.97 5.17
CA LYS A 217 31.80 45.83 5.82
C LYS A 217 31.00 46.20 7.06
N GLU A 218 31.40 47.21 7.81
CA GLU A 218 30.77 47.70 9.05
C GLU A 218 29.67 48.74 8.80
N GLU A 219 29.82 49.61 7.81
CA GLU A 219 28.92 50.75 7.54
C GLU A 219 27.94 50.49 6.37
N SER A 220 28.07 49.36 5.70
CA SER A 220 27.37 49.07 4.45
C SER A 220 25.83 49.07 4.61
N THR A 221 25.31 48.56 5.73
CA THR A 221 23.87 48.46 5.93
C THR A 221 23.24 49.85 6.22
N ALA A 222 23.90 50.69 7.03
CA ALA A 222 23.43 52.06 7.35
C ALA A 222 23.49 52.96 6.11
N SER A 223 24.58 52.85 5.32
CA SER A 223 24.73 53.58 4.05
C SER A 223 23.71 53.14 3.02
N MET A 224 23.39 51.84 2.95
CA MET A 224 22.38 51.29 2.06
C MET A 224 20.97 51.76 2.45
N LEU A 225 20.66 51.85 3.75
CA LEU A 225 19.40 52.41 4.25
C LEU A 225 19.21 53.84 3.80
N GLN A 226 20.20 54.72 3.99
CA GLN A 226 20.09 56.13 3.56
C GLN A 226 19.94 56.24 2.03
N LEU A 227 20.67 55.41 1.28
CA LEU A 227 20.55 55.37 -0.18
C LEU A 227 19.17 54.90 -0.64
N SER A 228 18.57 53.89 0.03
CA SER A 228 17.25 53.39 -0.29
C SER A 228 16.13 54.40 0.01
N ILE A 229 16.20 55.13 1.12
CA ILE A 229 15.28 56.21 1.44
C ILE A 229 15.32 57.30 0.35
N TYR A 230 16.50 57.70 -0.08
CA TYR A 230 16.65 58.68 -1.15
C TYR A 230 16.17 58.15 -2.51
N LEU A 231 16.42 56.92 -2.83
CA LEU A 231 15.94 56.28 -4.06
C LEU A 231 14.41 56.20 -4.10
N ASP A 232 13.74 55.85 -3.00
CA ASP A 232 12.28 55.81 -2.89
C ASP A 232 11.65 57.16 -3.14
N ASP A 233 12.27 58.26 -2.59
CA ASP A 233 11.87 59.66 -2.83
C ASP A 233 12.02 60.05 -4.33
N LEU A 234 13.12 59.63 -4.98
CA LEU A 234 13.30 59.85 -6.42
C LEU A 234 12.25 59.15 -7.28
N LEU A 235 11.96 57.88 -6.97
CA LEU A 235 10.95 57.09 -7.67
C LEU A 235 9.55 57.66 -7.49
N SER A 236 9.22 58.14 -6.29
CA SER A 236 7.93 58.83 -5.99
C SER A 236 7.76 60.13 -6.78
N LYS A 237 8.81 60.92 -6.90
CA LYS A 237 8.83 62.18 -7.69
C LYS A 237 8.70 61.90 -9.20
N ALA A 238 9.17 60.81 -9.70
CA ALA A 238 9.07 60.40 -11.11
C ALA A 238 7.71 59.80 -11.51
N GLY A 239 6.76 59.68 -10.56
CA GLY A 239 5.40 59.18 -10.83
C GLY A 239 5.32 57.67 -11.09
N VAL A 240 6.36 56.94 -10.78
CA VAL A 240 6.38 55.46 -10.88
C VAL A 240 5.62 54.92 -9.68
N GLN A 241 4.28 54.82 -9.78
CA GLN A 241 3.50 54.08 -8.81
C GLN A 241 3.65 52.58 -9.08
N SER A 242 4.12 51.83 -8.10
CA SER A 242 4.16 50.36 -8.19
C SER A 242 2.73 49.86 -8.22
N THR A 243 2.40 49.06 -9.22
CA THR A 243 1.10 48.35 -9.40
C THR A 243 1.03 47.11 -8.48
N GLN A 244 1.56 47.19 -7.27
CA GLN A 244 1.44 46.11 -6.29
C GLN A 244 0.41 46.50 -5.21
N GLN A 245 -0.66 45.69 -5.16
CA GLN A 245 -1.39 45.57 -3.90
C GLN A 245 -0.42 45.06 -2.83
N LYS A 246 -0.05 45.94 -1.90
CA LYS A 246 0.75 45.56 -0.74
C LYS A 246 0.03 44.49 0.07
N GLN A 247 0.39 43.23 -0.09
CA GLN A 247 0.10 42.18 0.90
C GLN A 247 1.12 42.18 2.03
N THR A 248 1.51 43.33 2.51
CA THR A 248 2.38 43.46 3.68
C THR A 248 1.55 43.84 4.86
N GLY A 249 1.65 43.06 5.94
CA GLY A 249 0.95 43.31 7.20
C GLY A 249 1.31 44.63 7.89
N ALA A 250 2.10 45.51 7.27
CA ALA A 250 2.43 46.84 7.74
C ALA A 250 1.24 47.81 7.71
N GLU A 251 0.19 47.55 6.91
CA GLU A 251 -1.05 48.36 6.95
C GLU A 251 -1.87 48.20 8.26
N ALA A 252 -1.61 47.20 9.05
CA ALA A 252 -2.29 47.00 10.34
C ALA A 252 -1.86 47.96 11.46
N ILE A 253 -0.81 48.75 11.24
CA ILE A 253 -0.31 49.74 12.26
C ILE A 253 -0.90 51.13 12.06
N ARG A 254 -1.60 51.39 10.99
CA ARG A 254 -2.39 52.63 10.83
C ARG A 254 -3.88 52.34 11.14
N ILE A 255 -4.21 52.42 12.40
CA ILE A 255 -5.61 52.51 12.83
C ILE A 255 -6.13 53.89 12.42
N ALA A 256 -6.80 53.95 11.28
CA ALA A 256 -7.76 55.01 10.98
C ALA A 256 -9.11 54.34 10.68
N PRO A 257 -10.20 54.78 11.29
CA PRO A 257 -11.51 54.22 11.03
C PRO A 257 -12.03 54.69 9.65
N ASP A 258 -12.75 53.85 9.00
CA ASP A 258 -13.51 54.04 7.75
C ASP A 258 -12.83 53.65 6.41
N SER A 259 -13.16 52.42 6.00
CA SER A 259 -13.70 52.19 4.66
C SER A 259 -14.14 50.76 4.48
N LEU A 260 -15.41 50.62 4.19
CA LEU A 260 -16.16 49.43 3.84
C LEU A 260 -15.68 48.81 2.52
N PHE A 261 -15.52 47.51 2.54
CA PHE A 261 -15.45 46.70 1.32
C PHE A 261 -16.87 46.52 0.76
N THR A 262 -17.13 47.07 -0.42
CA THR A 262 -18.28 46.72 -1.25
C THR A 262 -17.91 45.57 -2.18
N ALA A 263 -18.65 44.51 -2.03
CA ALA A 263 -18.63 43.42 -3.00
C ALA A 263 -19.43 43.85 -4.25
N SER A 264 -18.74 44.03 -5.35
CA SER A 264 -19.36 43.96 -6.69
C SER A 264 -18.29 43.61 -7.71
N GLU A 265 -18.70 42.69 -8.58
CA GLU A 265 -18.04 42.26 -9.82
C GLU A 265 -17.39 40.89 -9.83
N MET A 266 -18.26 39.87 -9.83
CA MET A 266 -18.05 38.63 -10.56
C MET A 266 -19.19 38.44 -11.55
N ASN A 267 -18.98 38.85 -12.76
CA ASN A 267 -19.77 38.41 -13.92
C ASN A 267 -18.98 38.68 -15.19
N GLU A 268 -18.24 37.68 -15.65
CA GLU A 268 -17.99 37.54 -17.08
C GLU A 268 -17.90 36.05 -17.45
N LYS A 269 -18.80 35.67 -18.33
CA LYS A 269 -18.90 34.36 -18.98
C LYS A 269 -17.79 34.20 -20.02
N PRO A 270 -17.21 33.02 -20.19
CA PRO A 270 -16.43 32.71 -21.38
C PRO A 270 -17.36 32.31 -22.52
N THR A 271 -17.21 33.00 -23.62
CA THR A 271 -17.86 32.72 -24.91
C THR A 271 -17.09 31.64 -25.67
N SER A 272 -17.90 30.79 -26.32
CA SER A 272 -17.72 30.08 -27.60
C SER A 272 -16.74 28.94 -27.73
N SER A 273 -17.32 27.75 -27.81
CA SER A 273 -16.81 26.56 -28.50
C SER A 273 -16.86 26.69 -30.01
N PRO A 274 -15.94 26.08 -30.77
CA PRO A 274 -16.17 25.81 -32.18
C PRO A 274 -16.82 24.44 -32.38
N SER A 275 -17.89 24.45 -33.08
CA SER A 275 -18.68 23.32 -33.60
C SER A 275 -17.87 22.48 -34.59
N PHE A 276 -17.85 21.17 -34.42
CA PHE A 276 -17.51 20.20 -35.46
C PHE A 276 -18.80 19.76 -36.14
N ARG A 277 -18.88 20.02 -37.44
CA ARG A 277 -19.93 19.57 -38.35
C ARG A 277 -19.76 18.08 -38.65
N ALA A 278 -20.91 17.41 -38.62
CA ALA A 278 -21.10 16.06 -39.13
C ALA A 278 -20.94 16.00 -40.65
N PHE A 279 -20.27 14.98 -41.16
CA PHE A 279 -20.45 14.53 -42.53
C PHE A 279 -21.14 13.16 -42.46
N HIS A 280 -22.41 13.19 -42.92
CA HIS A 280 -23.12 12.03 -43.42
C HIS A 280 -22.81 11.92 -44.93
N GLN A 281 -22.45 10.76 -45.39
CA GLN A 281 -22.90 10.26 -46.71
C GLN A 281 -22.74 8.75 -46.86
N ASP A 282 -23.81 8.20 -47.27
CA ASP A 282 -24.16 6.86 -47.71
C ASP A 282 -23.12 6.09 -48.54
N ALA A 283 -23.08 4.78 -48.37
CA ALA A 283 -22.84 3.84 -49.46
C ALA A 283 -23.52 2.49 -49.18
N LYS A 284 -24.36 2.13 -50.10
CA LYS A 284 -25.20 0.94 -50.18
C LYS A 284 -24.41 -0.36 -50.36
N ASN A 285 -25.06 -1.40 -49.86
CA ASN A 285 -25.12 -2.80 -50.26
C ASN A 285 -24.29 -3.25 -51.47
N THR A 286 -23.54 -4.32 -51.32
CA THR A 286 -23.43 -5.37 -52.30
C THR A 286 -23.23 -6.70 -51.57
N VAL A 287 -24.24 -7.56 -51.64
CA VAL A 287 -24.26 -8.98 -51.32
C VAL A 287 -23.64 -9.69 -52.49
N ILE A 288 -22.64 -10.55 -52.27
CA ILE A 288 -22.27 -11.60 -53.21
C ILE A 288 -22.25 -12.92 -52.45
N ALA A 289 -23.20 -13.76 -52.79
CA ALA A 289 -23.26 -15.17 -52.47
C ALA A 289 -22.26 -15.94 -53.37
N TYR A 290 -21.60 -16.92 -52.84
CA TYR A 290 -20.97 -17.99 -53.63
C TYR A 290 -21.49 -19.34 -53.18
N GLU A 291 -22.15 -19.96 -54.17
CA GLU A 291 -22.61 -21.36 -54.12
C GLU A 291 -21.46 -22.36 -54.25
N ASP A 292 -21.67 -23.48 -53.60
CA ASP A 292 -20.90 -24.72 -53.78
C ASP A 292 -21.02 -25.27 -55.21
N LYS A 293 -19.87 -25.72 -55.72
CA LYS A 293 -19.85 -26.81 -56.75
C LYS A 293 -18.64 -27.68 -56.54
N GLU A 294 -18.93 -28.93 -56.21
CA GLU A 294 -18.05 -30.08 -56.40
C GLU A 294 -17.79 -30.32 -57.89
N GLU A 295 -16.55 -30.57 -58.27
CA GLU A 295 -16.25 -31.41 -59.41
C GLU A 295 -14.86 -32.09 -59.25
N SER A 296 -14.88 -33.37 -59.29
CA SER A 296 -13.78 -34.34 -59.36
C SER A 296 -13.10 -34.30 -60.74
N THR A 297 -11.75 -34.30 -60.76
CA THR A 297 -11.00 -35.08 -61.77
C THR A 297 -9.56 -35.37 -61.35
N THR A 298 -9.22 -36.61 -61.60
CA THR A 298 -7.93 -37.29 -61.44
C THR A 298 -6.82 -36.70 -62.34
N GLY A 299 -5.58 -36.77 -61.85
CA GLY A 299 -4.45 -37.03 -62.70
C GLY A 299 -3.26 -36.10 -62.63
N THR A 300 -2.14 -36.70 -62.35
CA THR A 300 -0.71 -36.38 -62.57
C THR A 300 0.06 -35.77 -61.44
N ALA A 301 0.84 -36.68 -60.84
CA ALA A 301 1.94 -36.37 -59.91
C ALA A 301 3.09 -35.59 -60.56
N GLY A 302 3.68 -34.68 -59.81
CA GLY A 302 4.99 -34.18 -60.14
C GLY A 302 5.18 -32.70 -59.83
N ILE A 303 5.98 -32.40 -58.82
CA ILE A 303 6.66 -31.10 -58.58
C ILE A 303 5.77 -29.95 -58.00
N SER A 304 4.77 -30.27 -57.19
CA SER A 304 4.12 -29.26 -56.33
C SER A 304 4.26 -29.54 -54.83
N SER A 305 4.91 -30.62 -54.44
CA SER A 305 4.99 -31.04 -53.02
C SER A 305 6.03 -30.29 -52.16
N LEU A 306 6.84 -29.42 -52.74
CA LEU A 306 7.83 -28.62 -52.01
C LEU A 306 7.32 -27.21 -51.70
N LYS A 307 6.19 -26.74 -52.26
CA LYS A 307 5.55 -25.47 -51.89
C LYS A 307 4.41 -25.66 -50.88
N ALA A 308 3.78 -26.85 -50.86
CA ALA A 308 2.74 -27.21 -49.89
C ALA A 308 3.29 -27.56 -48.50
N LEU A 309 4.58 -27.87 -48.37
CA LEU A 309 5.24 -28.08 -47.09
C LEU A 309 5.69 -26.77 -46.40
N LYS A 310 5.45 -25.58 -46.99
CA LYS A 310 5.73 -24.29 -46.41
C LYS A 310 4.50 -23.50 -45.93
N GLU A 311 3.32 -23.95 -46.20
CA GLU A 311 2.14 -23.64 -45.44
C GLU A 311 1.92 -24.77 -44.42
N GLU A 312 2.77 -24.86 -43.40
CA GLU A 312 2.29 -25.26 -42.10
C GLU A 312 1.11 -24.33 -41.83
N ARG A 313 -0.12 -24.78 -42.05
CA ARG A 313 -1.27 -24.36 -41.28
C ARG A 313 -0.82 -24.64 -39.85
N ILE A 314 -0.26 -23.61 -39.20
CA ILE A 314 -0.29 -23.46 -37.75
C ILE A 314 -1.80 -23.51 -37.49
N LEU A 315 -2.29 -24.71 -37.14
CA LEU A 315 -3.61 -24.88 -36.55
C LEU A 315 -3.71 -23.74 -35.58
N ASP A 316 -4.78 -22.95 -35.66
CA ASP A 316 -5.05 -21.91 -34.68
C ASP A 316 -4.74 -22.53 -33.34
N GLU A 317 -3.70 -22.03 -32.69
CA GLU A 317 -3.23 -22.53 -31.40
C GLU A 317 -4.47 -22.61 -30.56
N VAL A 318 -4.95 -23.85 -30.30
CA VAL A 318 -6.14 -24.07 -29.49
C VAL A 318 -5.76 -23.41 -28.17
N GLU A 319 -6.29 -22.26 -27.92
CA GLU A 319 -5.99 -21.45 -26.71
C GLU A 319 -6.45 -22.32 -25.55
N ILE A 320 -5.50 -23.07 -24.95
CA ILE A 320 -5.79 -23.91 -23.81
C ILE A 320 -6.31 -22.96 -22.73
N VAL A 321 -7.55 -23.18 -22.33
CA VAL A 321 -8.26 -22.35 -21.36
C VAL A 321 -7.44 -22.28 -20.07
N ALA A 322 -7.07 -21.05 -19.68
CA ALA A 322 -6.24 -20.82 -18.48
C ALA A 322 -6.90 -21.35 -17.19
N PHE A 323 -8.22 -21.45 -17.17
CA PHE A 323 -9.01 -21.96 -16.06
C PHE A 323 -9.63 -23.32 -16.41
N GLN A 324 -9.64 -24.24 -15.44
CA GLN A 324 -10.41 -25.46 -15.57
C GLN A 324 -11.90 -25.17 -15.41
N SER A 325 -12.74 -25.91 -16.16
CA SER A 325 -14.20 -25.82 -16.02
C SER A 325 -14.64 -26.13 -14.59
N LYS A 326 -15.46 -25.24 -14.05
CA LYS A 326 -16.05 -25.43 -12.72
C LYS A 326 -17.07 -26.57 -12.69
N LEU A 327 -17.62 -27.01 -13.82
CA LEU A 327 -18.58 -28.12 -13.87
C LEU A 327 -17.95 -29.47 -13.53
N SER A 328 -16.65 -29.64 -13.77
CA SER A 328 -15.93 -30.92 -13.59
C SER A 328 -15.48 -31.18 -12.14
N SER A 329 -15.67 -30.26 -11.21
CA SER A 329 -15.28 -30.41 -9.81
C SER A 329 -16.50 -30.54 -8.90
N VAL A 330 -16.36 -31.23 -7.75
CA VAL A 330 -17.41 -31.33 -6.74
C VAL A 330 -17.42 -30.12 -5.80
N GLN A 331 -16.25 -29.50 -5.58
CA GLN A 331 -16.08 -28.42 -4.59
C GLN A 331 -16.76 -27.13 -5.05
N THR A 332 -17.47 -26.47 -4.12
CA THR A 332 -17.83 -25.05 -4.22
C THR A 332 -16.59 -24.20 -3.94
N GLY A 333 -16.50 -23.00 -4.49
CA GLY A 333 -15.43 -22.06 -4.19
C GLY A 333 -14.04 -22.52 -4.64
N LEU A 334 -13.92 -23.53 -5.49
CA LEU A 334 -12.64 -23.94 -6.07
C LEU A 334 -12.34 -23.12 -7.33
N GLU A 335 -11.18 -22.45 -7.33
CA GLU A 335 -10.62 -21.78 -8.49
C GLU A 335 -9.30 -22.43 -8.87
N LYS A 336 -9.19 -22.92 -10.11
CA LYS A 336 -7.95 -23.48 -10.67
C LYS A 336 -7.54 -22.74 -11.91
N PHE A 337 -6.26 -22.35 -12.01
CA PHE A 337 -5.72 -21.68 -13.18
C PHE A 337 -4.22 -21.92 -13.35
N ARG A 338 -3.73 -21.69 -14.55
CA ARG A 338 -2.31 -21.79 -14.92
C ARG A 338 -1.74 -20.39 -15.14
N PRO A 339 -0.83 -19.90 -14.28
CA PRO A 339 -0.27 -18.56 -14.39
C PRO A 339 0.39 -18.28 -15.75
N GLN A 340 1.00 -19.28 -16.33
CA GLN A 340 1.69 -19.16 -17.62
C GLN A 340 0.76 -18.78 -18.78
N GLN A 341 -0.52 -19.17 -18.72
CA GLN A 341 -1.53 -18.86 -19.73
C GLN A 341 -2.08 -17.42 -19.57
N LEU A 342 -1.81 -16.78 -18.45
CA LEU A 342 -2.24 -15.41 -18.14
C LEU A 342 -1.10 -14.38 -18.29
N ARG A 343 0.02 -14.75 -18.91
CA ARG A 343 1.20 -13.88 -19.08
C ARG A 343 0.91 -12.58 -19.79
N ASN A 344 -0.05 -12.58 -20.73
CA ASN A 344 -0.45 -11.40 -21.45
C ASN A 344 -1.37 -10.47 -20.65
N MET A 345 -1.60 -10.78 -19.37
CA MET A 345 -2.37 -9.97 -18.42
C MET A 345 -1.46 -9.51 -17.26
N PRO A 346 -0.54 -8.55 -17.49
CA PRO A 346 0.35 -8.08 -16.45
C PRO A 346 -0.45 -7.39 -15.35
N MET A 347 -0.33 -7.89 -14.13
CA MET A 347 -1.10 -7.44 -12.98
C MET A 347 -0.27 -6.67 -11.96
N SER A 348 1.05 -6.67 -12.10
CA SER A 348 1.95 -5.92 -11.22
C SER A 348 3.09 -5.32 -12.02
N MET A 349 3.00 -4.03 -12.33
CA MET A 349 4.08 -3.21 -12.93
C MET A 349 4.81 -3.90 -14.11
N GLY A 350 4.05 -4.55 -15.01
CA GLY A 350 4.59 -5.22 -16.22
C GLY A 350 4.95 -6.69 -16.02
N GLU A 351 4.73 -7.24 -14.83
CA GLU A 351 4.95 -8.65 -14.51
C GLU A 351 3.62 -9.37 -14.21
N SER A 352 3.52 -10.62 -14.64
CA SER A 352 2.43 -11.49 -14.19
C SER A 352 2.65 -11.86 -12.72
N ASP A 353 1.61 -11.71 -11.89
CA ASP A 353 1.69 -11.91 -10.45
C ASP A 353 0.55 -12.82 -9.96
N VAL A 354 0.92 -13.94 -9.33
CA VAL A 354 -0.05 -14.95 -8.87
C VAL A 354 -1.00 -14.39 -7.83
N MET A 355 -0.49 -13.61 -6.86
CA MET A 355 -1.34 -13.08 -5.79
C MET A 355 -2.30 -12.00 -6.31
N LYS A 356 -1.86 -11.17 -7.26
CA LYS A 356 -2.76 -10.21 -7.93
C LYS A 356 -3.83 -10.90 -8.78
N MET A 357 -3.49 -12.01 -9.43
CA MET A 357 -4.49 -12.85 -10.11
C MET A 357 -5.52 -13.41 -9.13
N VAL A 358 -5.07 -13.92 -7.99
CA VAL A 358 -5.95 -14.43 -6.93
C VAL A 358 -6.84 -13.32 -6.34
N LEU A 359 -6.31 -12.13 -6.16
CA LEU A 359 -7.06 -10.95 -5.67
C LEU A 359 -8.14 -10.47 -6.66
N SER A 360 -8.05 -10.81 -7.95
CA SER A 360 -9.09 -10.48 -8.93
C SER A 360 -10.25 -11.48 -8.96
N LEU A 361 -10.18 -12.58 -8.16
CA LEU A 361 -11.24 -13.58 -8.04
C LEU A 361 -12.31 -13.14 -7.03
N PRO A 362 -13.58 -13.57 -7.19
CA PRO A 362 -14.64 -13.17 -6.26
C PRO A 362 -14.41 -13.79 -4.88
N GLY A 363 -14.73 -13.03 -3.81
CA GLY A 363 -14.58 -13.44 -2.43
C GLY A 363 -13.15 -13.43 -1.91
N VAL A 364 -12.21 -12.82 -2.65
CA VAL A 364 -10.81 -12.64 -2.25
C VAL A 364 -10.48 -11.17 -2.25
N SER A 365 -10.05 -10.65 -1.13
CA SER A 365 -9.70 -9.24 -0.94
C SER A 365 -8.31 -9.05 -0.33
N SER A 366 -7.86 -7.82 -0.31
CA SER A 366 -6.68 -7.38 0.46
C SER A 366 -7.01 -6.16 1.31
N VAL A 367 -6.21 -5.85 2.29
CA VAL A 367 -6.39 -4.64 3.12
C VAL A 367 -6.12 -3.35 2.32
N GLY A 368 -5.43 -3.43 1.18
CA GLY A 368 -5.12 -2.30 0.29
C GLY A 368 -3.85 -2.54 -0.52
N GLU A 369 -3.37 -1.49 -1.18
CA GLU A 369 -2.02 -1.50 -1.77
C GLU A 369 -1.00 -1.76 -0.67
N ALA A 370 0.11 -2.40 -0.99
CA ALA A 370 1.14 -2.77 -0.03
C ALA A 370 0.63 -3.58 1.19
N SER A 371 -0.28 -4.51 0.95
CA SER A 371 -0.74 -5.49 1.94
C SER A 371 -0.14 -6.85 1.63
N SER A 372 0.50 -7.49 2.60
CA SER A 372 1.23 -8.76 2.41
C SER A 372 0.35 -10.00 2.63
N GLY A 373 -0.95 -9.94 2.40
CA GLY A 373 -1.82 -11.11 2.55
C GLY A 373 -3.12 -11.00 1.79
N ILE A 374 -3.83 -12.13 1.76
CA ILE A 374 -5.18 -12.22 1.20
C ILE A 374 -6.19 -12.48 2.32
N ASN A 375 -7.37 -11.93 2.14
CA ASN A 375 -8.54 -12.16 2.98
C ASN A 375 -9.57 -12.93 2.13
N VAL A 376 -9.89 -14.15 2.52
CA VAL A 376 -10.79 -15.01 1.76
C VAL A 376 -12.09 -15.19 2.53
N ARG A 377 -13.22 -14.80 1.91
CA ARG A 377 -14.57 -14.90 2.51
C ARG A 377 -14.61 -14.40 3.96
N GLY A 378 -14.05 -13.20 4.17
CA GLY A 378 -14.05 -12.55 5.50
C GLY A 378 -13.15 -13.22 6.53
N GLY A 379 -12.18 -14.02 6.15
CA GLY A 379 -11.12 -14.52 7.03
C GLY A 379 -9.91 -13.58 7.04
N SER A 380 -9.14 -13.59 8.12
CA SER A 380 -7.87 -12.86 8.21
C SER A 380 -6.77 -13.54 7.39
N SER A 381 -5.68 -12.82 7.12
CA SER A 381 -4.60 -13.31 6.27
C SER A 381 -3.90 -14.56 6.81
N ASP A 382 -3.78 -14.69 8.13
CA ASP A 382 -3.19 -15.86 8.81
C ASP A 382 -4.09 -17.11 8.80
N GLN A 383 -5.38 -16.93 8.46
CA GLN A 383 -6.35 -18.03 8.38
C GLN A 383 -6.31 -18.75 7.02
N ASN A 384 -5.42 -18.36 6.11
CA ASN A 384 -5.23 -19.00 4.83
C ASN A 384 -3.97 -19.87 4.85
N LEU A 385 -4.07 -21.10 4.37
CA LEU A 385 -2.91 -21.98 4.15
C LEU A 385 -2.41 -21.76 2.72
N VAL A 386 -1.20 -21.25 2.59
CA VAL A 386 -0.56 -21.07 1.28
C VAL A 386 0.64 -22.00 1.18
N MET A 387 0.63 -22.85 0.16
CA MET A 387 1.65 -23.88 -0.04
C MET A 387 2.26 -23.82 -1.43
N LEU A 388 3.58 -23.97 -1.51
CA LEU A 388 4.35 -24.14 -2.75
C LEU A 388 5.04 -25.51 -2.73
N GLY A 389 4.59 -26.41 -3.60
CA GLY A 389 5.14 -27.78 -3.64
C GLY A 389 5.02 -28.53 -2.31
N GLY A 390 3.93 -28.29 -1.56
CA GLY A 390 3.71 -28.87 -0.23
C GLY A 390 4.36 -28.12 0.94
N ASN A 391 5.25 -27.17 0.69
CA ASN A 391 5.86 -26.31 1.71
C ASN A 391 4.96 -25.14 2.09
N THR A 392 4.84 -24.81 3.37
CA THR A 392 4.08 -23.65 3.85
C THR A 392 4.88 -22.37 3.66
N VAL A 393 4.29 -21.38 2.96
CA VAL A 393 4.89 -20.05 2.80
C VAL A 393 4.17 -19.07 3.73
N PHE A 394 4.84 -18.65 4.79
CA PHE A 394 4.24 -17.79 5.82
C PHE A 394 4.08 -16.33 5.36
N ASN A 395 5.05 -15.81 4.61
CA ASN A 395 4.93 -14.50 3.97
C ASN A 395 4.86 -14.66 2.45
N THR A 396 3.71 -14.32 1.89
CA THR A 396 3.36 -14.57 0.47
C THR A 396 3.69 -13.41 -0.46
N MET A 397 4.31 -12.34 0.06
CA MET A 397 4.52 -11.10 -0.66
C MET A 397 5.92 -10.53 -0.40
N HIS A 398 6.47 -9.84 -1.41
CA HIS A 398 7.67 -9.03 -1.33
C HIS A 398 7.32 -7.54 -1.21
N LEU A 399 8.23 -6.76 -0.59
CA LEU A 399 8.14 -5.30 -0.47
C LEU A 399 6.73 -4.84 -0.06
N PHE A 400 6.23 -5.37 1.07
CA PHE A 400 4.91 -5.02 1.63
C PHE A 400 3.72 -5.23 0.68
N GLY A 401 3.78 -6.24 -0.20
CA GLY A 401 2.66 -6.58 -1.07
C GLY A 401 2.70 -5.96 -2.46
N LEU A 402 3.83 -5.37 -2.85
CA LEU A 402 4.03 -4.90 -4.23
C LEU A 402 4.13 -6.05 -5.22
N PHE A 403 4.86 -7.10 -4.86
CA PHE A 403 5.06 -8.29 -5.66
C PHE A 403 4.73 -9.53 -4.85
N SER A 404 4.22 -10.57 -5.49
CA SER A 404 4.06 -11.86 -4.83
C SER A 404 5.41 -12.55 -4.58
N ALA A 405 5.48 -13.38 -3.56
CA ALA A 405 6.64 -14.24 -3.29
C ALA A 405 6.77 -15.40 -4.30
N PHE A 406 5.88 -15.47 -5.30
CA PHE A 406 5.76 -16.57 -6.22
C PHE A 406 6.17 -16.17 -7.65
N ASN A 407 7.25 -16.78 -8.14
CA ASN A 407 7.69 -16.60 -9.51
C ASN A 407 6.77 -17.39 -10.46
N THR A 408 6.02 -16.68 -11.31
CA THR A 408 5.06 -17.28 -12.25
C THR A 408 5.69 -18.27 -13.25
N ASP A 409 6.99 -18.14 -13.55
CA ASP A 409 7.69 -19.04 -14.45
C ASP A 409 8.01 -20.38 -13.81
N PHE A 410 8.02 -20.45 -12.47
CA PHE A 410 8.24 -21.67 -11.69
C PHE A 410 6.95 -22.37 -11.26
N ILE A 411 5.76 -21.82 -11.56
CA ILE A 411 4.48 -22.38 -11.13
C ILE A 411 3.72 -22.92 -12.34
N SER A 412 3.33 -24.19 -12.29
CA SER A 412 2.48 -24.82 -13.32
C SER A 412 1.00 -24.54 -13.09
N ASP A 413 0.52 -24.74 -11.87
CA ASP A 413 -0.90 -24.68 -11.54
C ASP A 413 -1.11 -24.01 -10.18
N VAL A 414 -2.22 -23.30 -10.04
CA VAL A 414 -2.71 -22.71 -8.78
C VAL A 414 -4.12 -23.24 -8.52
N ALA A 415 -4.32 -23.78 -7.32
CA ALA A 415 -5.64 -24.20 -6.82
C ALA A 415 -5.95 -23.41 -5.54
N LEU A 416 -7.02 -22.62 -5.58
CA LEU A 416 -7.55 -21.91 -4.43
C LEU A 416 -8.87 -22.54 -3.99
N TYR A 417 -8.90 -23.10 -2.79
CA TYR A 417 -10.09 -23.64 -2.13
C TYR A 417 -10.65 -22.61 -1.17
N LYS A 418 -11.69 -21.90 -1.54
CA LYS A 418 -12.42 -20.94 -0.68
C LYS A 418 -13.49 -21.63 0.18
N SER A 419 -13.90 -22.83 -0.25
CA SER A 419 -14.83 -23.74 0.43
C SER A 419 -14.64 -25.16 -0.13
N GLY A 420 -15.31 -26.15 0.43
CA GLY A 420 -15.16 -27.54 0.02
C GLY A 420 -13.70 -28.01 0.09
N ILE A 421 -13.01 -27.61 1.15
CA ILE A 421 -11.58 -27.86 1.35
C ILE A 421 -11.38 -29.36 1.62
N PRO A 422 -10.51 -30.08 0.84
CA PRO A 422 -10.25 -31.50 1.05
C PRO A 422 -9.72 -31.84 2.45
N ALA A 423 -10.05 -33.03 2.95
CA ALA A 423 -9.71 -33.47 4.33
C ALA A 423 -8.19 -33.60 4.56
N GLN A 424 -7.38 -33.73 3.52
CA GLN A 424 -5.91 -33.73 3.63
C GLN A 424 -5.34 -32.42 4.18
N TYR A 425 -6.04 -31.28 4.02
CA TYR A 425 -5.61 -29.97 4.51
C TYR A 425 -6.22 -29.65 5.87
N GLY A 426 -5.46 -29.02 6.75
CA GLY A 426 -5.87 -28.59 8.09
C GLY A 426 -5.03 -27.45 8.61
N GLY A 427 -5.24 -27.06 9.87
CA GLY A 427 -4.45 -26.02 10.56
C GLY A 427 -4.75 -24.57 10.18
N ARG A 428 -5.73 -24.31 9.29
CA ARG A 428 -6.23 -22.98 8.93
C ARG A 428 -7.74 -23.02 8.70
N ILE A 429 -8.45 -21.93 9.00
CA ILE A 429 -9.92 -21.90 9.04
C ILE A 429 -10.59 -21.16 7.88
N SER A 430 -9.83 -20.55 6.97
CA SER A 430 -10.42 -19.72 5.91
C SER A 430 -10.31 -20.33 4.52
N SER A 431 -9.12 -20.55 4.02
CA SER A 431 -8.88 -21.09 2.68
C SER A 431 -7.59 -21.88 2.59
N VAL A 432 -7.43 -22.61 1.49
CA VAL A 432 -6.18 -23.26 1.11
C VAL A 432 -5.81 -22.87 -0.32
N MET A 433 -4.61 -22.36 -0.49
CA MET A 433 -4.02 -22.08 -1.80
C MET A 433 -2.83 -23.01 -2.02
N GLU A 434 -2.92 -23.87 -2.99
CA GLU A 434 -1.86 -24.77 -3.39
C GLU A 434 -1.26 -24.32 -4.72
N LEU A 435 0.05 -24.09 -4.71
CA LEU A 435 0.83 -23.78 -5.90
C LEU A 435 1.70 -24.99 -6.24
N THR A 436 1.47 -25.55 -7.44
CA THR A 436 2.25 -26.67 -7.94
C THR A 436 3.48 -26.15 -8.69
N PRO A 437 4.70 -26.54 -8.30
CA PRO A 437 5.89 -26.18 -9.01
C PRO A 437 5.91 -26.72 -10.45
N HIS A 438 6.52 -25.95 -11.34
CA HIS A 438 6.81 -26.39 -12.68
C HIS A 438 7.89 -27.48 -12.65
N LEU A 439 7.65 -28.56 -13.38
CA LEU A 439 8.64 -29.61 -13.61
C LEU A 439 9.23 -29.44 -15.01
N ALA A 440 10.56 -29.44 -15.09
CA ALA A 440 11.29 -29.30 -16.34
C ALA A 440 10.90 -30.38 -17.38
N ASP A 441 10.94 -29.99 -18.66
CA ASP A 441 10.81 -30.96 -19.76
C ASP A 441 11.94 -32.00 -19.66
N ARG A 442 11.57 -33.27 -19.81
CA ARG A 442 12.51 -34.41 -19.72
C ARG A 442 13.36 -34.59 -20.96
N LYS A 443 13.03 -33.93 -22.07
CA LYS A 443 13.66 -34.15 -23.37
C LYS A 443 14.45 -32.97 -23.87
N ARG A 444 14.02 -31.75 -23.59
CA ARG A 444 14.59 -30.52 -24.15
C ARG A 444 14.92 -29.53 -23.04
N ALA A 445 16.01 -28.82 -23.24
CA ALA A 445 16.30 -27.66 -22.39
C ALA A 445 15.48 -26.47 -22.88
N SER A 446 14.94 -25.71 -21.94
CA SER A 446 14.17 -24.50 -22.22
C SER A 446 14.42 -23.43 -21.13
N GLY A 447 14.00 -22.22 -21.40
CA GLY A 447 14.11 -21.19 -20.40
C GLY A 447 13.60 -19.84 -20.88
N SER A 448 13.59 -18.89 -19.97
CA SER A 448 13.27 -17.50 -20.30
C SER A 448 14.04 -16.53 -19.41
N ALA A 449 14.27 -15.33 -19.94
CA ALA A 449 14.79 -14.20 -19.18
C ALA A 449 13.92 -12.99 -19.45
N THR A 450 13.53 -12.29 -18.40
CA THR A 450 12.73 -11.05 -18.47
C THR A 450 13.49 -9.93 -17.79
N ILE A 451 13.60 -8.79 -18.44
CA ILE A 451 14.15 -7.56 -17.88
C ILE A 451 13.04 -6.51 -17.90
N GLY A 452 12.72 -5.97 -16.74
CA GLY A 452 11.77 -4.87 -16.56
C GLY A 452 12.46 -3.66 -15.93
N ILE A 453 11.70 -2.58 -15.72
CA ILE A 453 12.22 -1.38 -15.07
C ILE A 453 12.57 -1.61 -13.60
N LEU A 454 11.78 -2.46 -12.91
CA LEU A 454 11.90 -2.70 -11.48
C LEU A 454 12.50 -4.05 -11.14
N THR A 455 12.19 -5.07 -11.94
CA THR A 455 12.52 -6.45 -11.66
C THR A 455 13.16 -7.10 -12.87
N SER A 456 14.04 -8.05 -12.62
CA SER A 456 14.52 -9.01 -13.61
C SER A 456 14.30 -10.42 -13.09
N LYS A 457 13.96 -11.35 -13.99
CA LYS A 457 13.80 -12.76 -13.67
C LYS A 457 14.35 -13.64 -14.78
N ALA A 458 14.77 -14.83 -14.40
CA ALA A 458 15.22 -15.84 -15.35
C ALA A 458 14.79 -17.21 -14.84
N ASN A 459 14.46 -18.11 -15.77
CA ASN A 459 14.29 -19.51 -15.47
C ASN A 459 15.00 -20.36 -16.50
N VAL A 460 15.43 -21.54 -16.06
CA VAL A 460 16.06 -22.52 -16.92
C VAL A 460 15.62 -23.93 -16.52
N ASP A 461 15.27 -24.72 -17.53
CA ASP A 461 14.88 -26.10 -17.41
C ASP A 461 15.89 -26.97 -18.17
N VAL A 462 16.50 -27.94 -17.50
CA VAL A 462 17.56 -28.78 -18.07
C VAL A 462 17.29 -30.25 -17.79
N PRO A 463 17.17 -31.09 -18.83
CA PRO A 463 17.22 -32.54 -18.66
C PRO A 463 18.68 -32.98 -18.45
N ILE A 464 19.11 -33.16 -17.21
CA ILE A 464 20.48 -33.61 -16.88
C ILE A 464 20.68 -35.02 -17.41
N VAL A 465 19.68 -35.91 -17.23
CA VAL A 465 19.63 -37.23 -17.84
C VAL A 465 18.29 -37.35 -18.52
N LYS A 466 18.32 -37.46 -19.87
CA LYS A 466 17.11 -37.57 -20.67
C LYS A 466 16.14 -38.58 -20.08
N ASP A 467 14.86 -38.21 -19.99
CA ASP A 467 13.73 -38.99 -19.49
C ASP A 467 13.82 -39.38 -18.01
N ARG A 468 14.93 -39.07 -17.29
CA ARG A 468 15.15 -39.55 -15.92
C ARG A 468 15.37 -38.47 -14.90
N LEU A 469 16.25 -37.48 -15.18
CA LEU A 469 16.63 -36.48 -14.19
C LEU A 469 16.55 -35.08 -14.82
N CYS A 470 15.70 -34.24 -14.28
CA CYS A 470 15.47 -32.91 -14.77
C CYS A 470 15.64 -31.88 -13.63
N LEU A 471 16.25 -30.76 -13.96
CA LEU A 471 16.43 -29.61 -13.06
C LEU A 471 15.66 -28.43 -13.64
N SER A 472 14.86 -27.78 -12.79
CA SER A 472 14.27 -26.48 -13.06
C SER A 472 14.79 -25.49 -12.03
N LEU A 473 15.33 -24.35 -12.47
CA LEU A 473 15.77 -23.25 -11.62
C LEU A 473 15.11 -21.97 -12.10
N ALA A 474 14.62 -21.17 -11.16
CA ALA A 474 14.08 -19.86 -11.44
C ALA A 474 14.51 -18.86 -10.39
N GLY A 475 15.02 -17.71 -10.81
CA GLY A 475 15.44 -16.63 -9.95
C GLY A 475 14.82 -15.31 -10.36
N ARG A 476 14.60 -14.44 -9.37
CA ARG A 476 14.09 -13.10 -9.58
C ARG A 476 14.75 -12.13 -8.61
N THR A 477 14.99 -10.91 -9.06
CA THR A 477 15.55 -9.83 -8.24
C THR A 477 14.93 -8.50 -8.61
N THR A 478 14.88 -7.57 -7.65
CA THR A 478 14.51 -6.17 -7.88
C THR A 478 15.71 -5.25 -7.66
N TYR A 479 15.71 -4.12 -8.36
CA TYR A 479 16.67 -3.03 -8.27
C TYR A 479 15.96 -1.67 -8.22
N SER A 480 14.90 -1.59 -7.42
CA SER A 480 14.01 -0.43 -7.34
C SER A 480 14.58 0.78 -6.57
N ASP A 481 15.75 0.69 -5.96
CA ASP A 481 16.38 1.79 -5.18
C ASP A 481 16.51 3.09 -5.97
N TRP A 482 16.75 3.03 -7.29
CA TRP A 482 16.90 4.21 -8.14
C TRP A 482 15.60 5.03 -8.25
N ILE A 483 14.43 4.40 -8.11
CA ILE A 483 13.14 5.11 -8.13
C ILE A 483 12.97 5.95 -6.86
N LEU A 484 13.39 5.43 -5.70
CA LEU A 484 13.33 6.17 -4.44
C LEU A 484 14.22 7.42 -4.50
N LYS A 485 15.35 7.34 -5.21
CA LYS A 485 16.25 8.48 -5.44
C LYS A 485 15.69 9.55 -6.40
N LEU A 486 14.60 9.27 -7.13
CA LEU A 486 13.88 10.28 -7.91
C LEU A 486 12.89 11.10 -7.07
N LEU A 487 12.66 10.71 -5.82
CA LEU A 487 11.88 11.52 -4.90
C LEU A 487 12.66 12.79 -4.54
N PRO A 488 11.97 13.87 -4.18
CA PRO A 488 12.63 15.09 -3.71
C PRO A 488 13.60 14.81 -2.54
N GLU A 489 14.73 15.50 -2.51
CA GLU A 489 15.77 15.31 -1.47
C GLU A 489 15.25 15.55 -0.03
N ASN A 490 14.20 16.34 0.11
CA ASN A 490 13.52 16.58 1.40
C ASN A 490 12.48 15.50 1.76
N SER A 491 12.34 14.45 0.95
CA SER A 491 11.48 13.31 1.26
C SER A 491 12.22 12.35 2.19
N ASP A 492 11.57 11.96 3.30
CA ASP A 492 12.09 10.94 4.23
C ASP A 492 12.39 9.58 3.55
N TYR A 493 11.90 9.38 2.31
CA TYR A 493 12.05 8.14 1.54
C TYR A 493 13.17 8.19 0.48
N ASN A 494 13.82 9.34 0.25
CA ASN A 494 14.86 9.47 -0.79
C ASN A 494 16.06 8.57 -0.49
N ASP A 495 16.46 8.42 0.78
CA ASP A 495 17.51 7.52 1.25
C ASP A 495 17.02 6.09 1.51
N GLY A 496 15.76 5.82 1.19
CA GLY A 496 15.14 4.51 1.34
C GLY A 496 15.78 3.45 0.45
N LYS A 497 15.58 2.18 0.82
CA LYS A 497 15.97 1.01 0.03
C LYS A 497 14.82 0.04 -0.03
N ALA A 498 14.61 -0.57 -1.21
CA ALA A 498 13.56 -1.55 -1.42
C ALA A 498 14.07 -2.62 -2.39
N GLN A 499 14.53 -3.73 -1.88
CA GLN A 499 15.14 -4.81 -2.64
C GLN A 499 14.61 -6.17 -2.21
N PHE A 500 14.42 -7.06 -3.14
CA PHE A 500 14.22 -8.48 -2.86
C PHE A 500 14.93 -9.36 -3.88
N HIS A 501 15.18 -10.60 -3.47
CA HIS A 501 15.64 -11.67 -4.34
C HIS A 501 14.88 -12.94 -3.99
N ASP A 502 14.48 -13.70 -4.98
CA ASP A 502 13.97 -15.05 -4.78
C ASP A 502 14.66 -16.06 -5.70
N LEU A 503 14.82 -17.27 -5.19
CA LEU A 503 15.36 -18.42 -5.89
C LEU A 503 14.47 -19.62 -5.65
N ASN A 504 14.06 -20.26 -6.72
CA ASN A 504 13.25 -21.48 -6.73
C ASN A 504 14.01 -22.59 -7.46
N GLY A 505 13.93 -23.80 -6.95
CA GLY A 505 14.55 -24.94 -7.60
C GLY A 505 13.72 -26.21 -7.44
N SER A 506 13.67 -27.03 -8.48
CA SER A 506 13.13 -28.37 -8.42
C SER A 506 14.03 -29.37 -9.16
N LEU A 507 14.27 -30.50 -8.53
CA LEU A 507 14.99 -31.62 -9.12
C LEU A 507 14.03 -32.81 -9.17
N SER A 508 13.69 -33.27 -10.37
CA SER A 508 12.74 -34.36 -10.61
C SER A 508 13.48 -35.60 -11.11
N PHE A 509 13.38 -36.70 -10.37
CA PHE A 509 13.99 -37.99 -10.69
C PHE A 509 12.91 -39.05 -10.92
N VAL A 510 12.98 -39.70 -12.10
CA VAL A 510 12.16 -40.84 -12.46
C VAL A 510 12.95 -42.08 -12.13
N ALA A 511 12.69 -42.71 -10.99
CA ALA A 511 13.36 -43.95 -10.59
C ALA A 511 12.94 -45.10 -11.52
N ASN A 512 11.63 -45.19 -11.82
CA ASN A 512 11.04 -46.11 -12.80
C ASN A 512 9.64 -45.61 -13.20
N ARG A 513 8.90 -46.40 -14.02
CA ARG A 513 7.55 -46.02 -14.49
C ARG A 513 6.51 -45.83 -13.36
N ARG A 514 6.79 -46.28 -12.13
CA ARG A 514 5.87 -46.25 -11.00
C ARG A 514 6.32 -45.30 -9.86
N HIS A 515 7.60 -44.91 -9.84
CA HIS A 515 8.15 -44.14 -8.74
C HIS A 515 8.87 -42.89 -9.23
N TYR A 516 8.43 -41.74 -8.70
CA TYR A 516 8.95 -40.41 -8.98
C TYR A 516 9.37 -39.74 -7.68
N ILE A 517 10.51 -39.10 -7.69
CA ILE A 517 11.07 -38.38 -6.54
C ILE A 517 11.31 -36.94 -7.00
N ASN A 518 10.75 -35.98 -6.28
CA ASN A 518 10.92 -34.57 -6.52
C ASN A 518 11.53 -33.90 -5.29
N LEU A 519 12.57 -33.13 -5.47
CA LEU A 519 13.17 -32.27 -4.47
C LEU A 519 12.81 -30.83 -4.81
N TYR A 520 12.27 -30.07 -3.85
CA TYR A 520 11.91 -28.67 -4.01
C TYR A 520 12.71 -27.80 -3.02
N GLY A 521 13.10 -26.61 -3.47
CA GLY A 521 13.73 -25.60 -2.67
C GLY A 521 13.22 -24.22 -3.04
N TYR A 522 12.98 -23.39 -2.03
CA TYR A 522 12.63 -22.00 -2.19
C TYR A 522 13.37 -21.16 -1.16
N TYR A 523 13.97 -20.08 -1.60
CA TYR A 523 14.61 -19.07 -0.76
C TYR A 523 14.19 -17.69 -1.20
N SER A 524 13.83 -16.82 -0.26
CA SER A 524 13.65 -15.40 -0.54
C SER A 524 14.26 -14.53 0.56
N TYR A 525 14.75 -13.37 0.17
CA TYR A 525 15.26 -12.34 1.04
C TYR A 525 14.72 -10.98 0.60
N ASP A 526 14.13 -10.27 1.53
CA ASP A 526 13.66 -8.90 1.36
C ASP A 526 14.43 -7.96 2.28
N ARG A 527 14.77 -6.81 1.77
CA ARG A 527 15.35 -5.71 2.52
C ARG A 527 14.62 -4.43 2.16
N PHE A 528 14.19 -3.75 3.20
CA PHE A 528 13.47 -2.52 3.06
C PHE A 528 13.90 -1.53 4.15
N SER A 529 14.04 -0.25 3.81
CA SER A 529 14.28 0.83 4.76
C SER A 529 13.55 2.08 4.30
N PHE A 530 12.85 2.74 5.21
CA PHE A 530 12.28 4.06 4.97
C PHE A 530 13.34 5.16 5.07
N SER A 531 14.27 5.00 5.99
CA SER A 531 15.40 5.92 6.23
C SER A 531 16.71 5.13 6.23
N ALA A 532 17.82 5.83 6.30
CA ALA A 532 19.14 5.20 6.45
C ALA A 532 19.29 4.41 7.75
N THR A 533 18.50 4.76 8.77
CA THR A 533 18.63 4.28 10.16
C THR A 533 17.64 3.19 10.55
N ASP A 534 16.49 3.06 9.86
CA ASP A 534 15.49 2.02 10.12
C ASP A 534 15.45 1.00 8.97
N ARG A 535 15.91 -0.23 9.26
CA ARG A 535 16.03 -1.31 8.28
C ARG A 535 15.21 -2.51 8.69
N HIS A 536 14.36 -2.95 7.79
CA HIS A 536 13.59 -4.17 7.89
C HIS A 536 14.13 -5.23 6.91
N SER A 537 14.16 -6.48 7.32
CA SER A 537 14.47 -7.60 6.43
C SER A 537 13.67 -8.83 6.83
N TYR A 538 13.27 -9.61 5.85
CA TYR A 538 12.61 -10.88 6.10
C TYR A 538 13.02 -11.93 5.06
N THR A 539 12.96 -13.20 5.49
CA THR A 539 13.37 -14.35 4.70
C THR A 539 12.33 -15.44 4.76
N ASN A 540 12.07 -16.09 3.63
CA ASN A 540 11.48 -17.42 3.60
C ASN A 540 12.54 -18.42 3.13
N THR A 541 12.59 -19.59 3.77
CA THR A 541 13.43 -20.70 3.35
C THR A 541 12.62 -21.98 3.48
N ASN A 542 12.45 -22.69 2.38
CA ASN A 542 11.65 -23.89 2.31
C ASN A 542 12.40 -24.98 1.57
N GLY A 543 12.26 -26.21 2.02
CA GLY A 543 12.85 -27.36 1.34
C GLY A 543 12.02 -28.61 1.60
N SER A 544 11.76 -29.41 0.56
CA SER A 544 11.01 -30.66 0.71
C SER A 544 11.38 -31.72 -0.30
N LEU A 545 11.19 -32.96 0.12
CA LEU A 545 11.28 -34.15 -0.69
C LEU A 545 9.87 -34.73 -0.84
N GLU A 546 9.48 -34.98 -2.07
CA GLU A 546 8.22 -35.62 -2.43
C GLU A 546 8.50 -36.95 -3.14
N TRP A 547 7.87 -38.03 -2.66
CA TRP A 547 7.85 -39.31 -3.32
C TRP A 547 6.45 -39.67 -3.79
N LYS A 548 6.27 -39.86 -5.11
CA LYS A 548 5.03 -40.35 -5.73
C LYS A 548 5.21 -41.80 -6.12
N GLY A 549 4.36 -42.67 -5.57
CA GLY A 549 4.36 -44.12 -5.88
C GLY A 549 3.04 -44.58 -6.47
N TYR A 550 3.10 -45.26 -7.61
CA TYR A 550 1.97 -45.96 -8.24
C TYR A 550 2.14 -47.46 -8.01
N TRP A 551 1.49 -48.00 -6.97
CA TRP A 551 1.67 -49.39 -6.53
C TRP A 551 1.02 -50.36 -7.50
N ASN A 552 -0.16 -49.96 -7.97
CA ASN A 552 -0.92 -50.67 -8.98
C ASN A 552 -1.89 -49.68 -9.66
N ASP A 553 -2.77 -50.16 -10.56
CA ASP A 553 -3.71 -49.31 -11.32
C ASP A 553 -4.79 -48.66 -10.41
N ARG A 554 -4.92 -49.10 -9.15
CA ARG A 554 -5.94 -48.61 -8.20
C ARG A 554 -5.36 -47.86 -6.99
N LEU A 555 -4.09 -48.09 -6.66
CA LEU A 555 -3.47 -47.53 -5.48
C LEU A 555 -2.26 -46.65 -5.85
N SER A 556 -2.32 -45.40 -5.48
CA SER A 556 -1.18 -44.48 -5.54
C SER A 556 -0.92 -43.82 -4.20
N SER A 557 0.29 -43.33 -3.98
CA SER A 557 0.67 -42.62 -2.78
C SER A 557 1.52 -41.40 -3.10
N ILE A 558 1.38 -40.36 -2.27
CA ILE A 558 2.27 -39.20 -2.22
C ILE A 558 2.75 -39.06 -0.78
N VAL A 559 4.07 -39.12 -0.58
CA VAL A 559 4.71 -38.90 0.71
C VAL A 559 5.63 -37.68 0.57
N GLN A 560 5.48 -36.72 1.48
CA GLN A 560 6.27 -35.51 1.48
C GLN A 560 6.87 -35.27 2.86
N ALA A 561 8.15 -34.92 2.92
CA ALA A 561 8.83 -34.47 4.13
C ALA A 561 9.58 -33.18 3.84
N GLY A 562 9.60 -32.25 4.76
CA GLY A 562 10.26 -30.97 4.53
C GLY A 562 10.36 -30.07 5.76
N TRP A 563 10.92 -28.92 5.51
CA TRP A 563 11.19 -27.89 6.48
C TRP A 563 10.90 -26.50 5.87
N ASP A 564 10.20 -25.69 6.66
CA ASP A 564 9.81 -24.31 6.32
C ASP A 564 10.31 -23.37 7.42
N ARG A 565 10.87 -22.24 7.02
CA ARG A 565 11.30 -21.17 7.94
C ARG A 565 10.89 -19.82 7.39
N TYR A 566 10.37 -18.97 8.28
CA TYR A 566 10.18 -17.55 8.07
C TYR A 566 10.88 -16.77 9.19
N GLY A 567 11.71 -15.81 8.84
CA GLY A 567 12.41 -14.96 9.80
C GLY A 567 12.24 -13.49 9.45
N TYR A 568 12.14 -12.65 10.48
CA TYR A 568 12.05 -11.21 10.37
C TYR A 568 13.06 -10.52 11.29
N LYS A 569 13.63 -9.41 10.82
CA LYS A 569 14.55 -8.57 11.59
C LYS A 569 14.28 -7.11 11.29
N GLN A 570 14.18 -6.30 12.35
CA GLN A 570 14.16 -4.84 12.29
C GLN A 570 15.37 -4.30 13.05
N ARG A 571 16.17 -3.50 12.39
CA ARG A 571 17.31 -2.81 12.98
C ARG A 571 17.06 -1.32 12.96
N ASN A 572 16.96 -0.71 14.13
CA ASN A 572 16.89 0.74 14.31
C ASN A 572 18.22 1.26 14.82
N THR A 573 18.78 2.28 14.14
CA THR A 573 20.06 2.93 14.52
C THR A 573 19.92 4.45 14.48
N GLU A 574 18.71 4.97 14.64
CA GLU A 574 18.43 6.42 14.64
C GLU A 574 19.19 7.14 15.74
N SER A 575 19.19 6.57 16.94
CA SER A 575 20.01 6.99 18.07
C SER A 575 20.99 5.88 18.43
N PRO A 576 22.30 6.14 18.51
CA PRO A 576 23.26 5.12 18.98
C PRO A 576 22.96 4.58 20.38
N PHE A 577 22.33 5.40 21.25
CA PHE A 577 21.93 5.02 22.59
C PHE A 577 20.67 4.16 22.64
N GLU A 578 19.86 4.20 21.60
CA GLU A 578 18.59 3.44 21.46
C GLU A 578 18.67 2.44 20.31
N ALA A 579 19.87 2.20 19.79
CA ALA A 579 20.08 1.29 18.68
C ALA A 579 19.67 -0.13 19.07
N SER A 580 18.73 -0.71 18.32
CA SER A 580 18.10 -1.99 18.63
C SER A 580 18.00 -2.90 17.42
N LEU A 581 18.01 -4.19 17.69
CA LEU A 581 17.70 -5.25 16.73
C LEU A 581 16.57 -6.10 17.30
N LEU A 582 15.38 -5.97 16.70
CA LEU A 582 14.23 -6.84 16.98
C LEU A 582 14.21 -7.97 15.95
N SER A 583 14.07 -9.21 16.41
CA SER A 583 13.98 -10.37 15.54
C SER A 583 12.95 -11.38 16.04
N TYR A 584 12.33 -12.09 15.09
CA TYR A 584 11.52 -13.27 15.38
C TYR A 584 11.59 -14.26 14.21
N ASP A 585 11.31 -15.54 14.49
CA ASP A 585 11.24 -16.57 13.47
C ASP A 585 10.24 -17.68 13.80
N ILE A 586 9.78 -18.34 12.73
CA ILE A 586 8.93 -19.52 12.76
C ILE A 586 9.61 -20.61 11.98
N GLN A 587 9.71 -21.80 12.56
CA GLN A 587 10.17 -22.99 11.88
C GLN A 587 9.11 -24.08 11.95
N GLN A 588 8.91 -24.79 10.86
CA GLN A 588 7.97 -25.88 10.74
C GLN A 588 8.66 -27.07 10.06
N TYR A 589 8.68 -28.21 10.70
CA TYR A 589 9.06 -29.48 10.10
C TYR A 589 7.78 -30.25 9.81
N PHE A 590 7.71 -30.93 8.66
CA PHE A 590 6.51 -31.66 8.30
C PHE A 590 6.78 -33.01 7.66
N LEU A 591 5.85 -33.94 7.89
CA LEU A 591 5.71 -35.21 7.20
C LEU A 591 4.24 -35.37 6.83
N ARG A 592 3.96 -35.56 5.54
CA ARG A 592 2.59 -35.78 5.02
C ARG A 592 2.56 -37.03 4.17
N SER A 593 1.54 -37.84 4.34
CA SER A 593 1.28 -38.98 3.50
C SER A 593 -0.17 -38.99 3.03
N THR A 594 -0.39 -39.21 1.76
CA THR A 594 -1.72 -39.33 1.14
C THR A 594 -1.73 -40.54 0.24
N PHE A 595 -2.66 -41.44 0.48
CA PHE A 595 -2.94 -42.59 -0.32
C PHE A 595 -4.25 -42.37 -1.06
N SER A 596 -4.30 -42.75 -2.36
CA SER A 596 -5.50 -42.68 -3.18
C SER A 596 -5.81 -44.08 -3.67
N LEU A 597 -6.96 -44.61 -3.28
CA LEU A 597 -7.44 -45.94 -3.64
C LEU A 597 -8.70 -45.84 -4.48
N GLN A 598 -8.63 -46.32 -5.72
CA GLN A 598 -9.80 -46.50 -6.60
C GLN A 598 -10.43 -47.87 -6.30
N HIS A 599 -11.54 -47.90 -5.58
CA HIS A 599 -12.19 -49.13 -5.20
C HIS A 599 -13.52 -49.37 -5.95
N GLY A 600 -13.50 -49.12 -7.25
CA GLY A 600 -14.62 -49.23 -8.16
C GLY A 600 -14.55 -48.18 -9.25
N ASN A 601 -15.45 -48.23 -10.20
CA ASN A 601 -15.49 -47.27 -11.30
C ASN A 601 -16.05 -45.89 -10.87
N ARG A 602 -16.65 -45.83 -9.68
CA ARG A 602 -17.42 -44.67 -9.19
C ARG A 602 -16.95 -44.14 -7.84
N ASN A 603 -15.97 -44.82 -7.21
CA ASN A 603 -15.53 -44.51 -5.86
C ASN A 603 -14.02 -44.35 -5.77
N GLN A 604 -13.58 -43.27 -5.14
CA GLN A 604 -12.19 -43.00 -4.80
C GLN A 604 -12.04 -42.65 -3.34
N LEU A 605 -11.29 -43.46 -2.61
CA LEU A 605 -10.93 -43.17 -1.21
C LEU A 605 -9.55 -42.56 -1.15
N LYS A 606 -9.45 -41.38 -0.52
CA LYS A 606 -8.20 -40.72 -0.16
C LYS A 606 -8.04 -40.77 1.35
N PHE A 607 -6.93 -41.30 1.86
CA PHE A 607 -6.64 -41.37 3.28
C PHE A 607 -5.17 -41.13 3.54
N GLY A 608 -4.85 -40.74 4.78
CA GLY A 608 -3.48 -40.47 5.11
C GLY A 608 -3.26 -39.85 6.47
N ALA A 609 -2.03 -39.38 6.69
CA ALA A 609 -1.63 -38.79 7.93
C ALA A 609 -0.75 -37.56 7.68
N THR A 610 -0.78 -36.62 8.60
CA THR A 610 0.11 -35.43 8.63
C THR A 610 0.71 -35.26 10.01
N ALA A 611 1.98 -34.91 10.08
CA ALA A 611 2.67 -34.53 11.30
C ALA A 611 3.44 -33.24 11.07
N LEU A 612 3.21 -32.23 11.89
CA LEU A 612 3.88 -30.94 11.85
C LEU A 612 4.52 -30.68 13.22
N GLN A 613 5.74 -30.19 13.24
CA GLN A 613 6.40 -29.71 14.44
C GLN A 613 6.70 -28.21 14.24
N TYR A 614 6.22 -27.40 15.16
CA TYR A 614 6.45 -25.96 15.18
C TYR A 614 7.51 -25.59 16.22
N VAL A 615 8.38 -24.65 15.87
CA VAL A 615 9.26 -23.92 16.77
C VAL A 615 9.10 -22.43 16.46
N VAL A 616 8.56 -21.68 17.41
CA VAL A 616 8.28 -20.25 17.25
C VAL A 616 9.09 -19.46 18.26
N HIS A 617 9.93 -18.54 17.79
CA HIS A 617 10.63 -17.53 18.58
C HIS A 617 9.86 -16.20 18.41
N PRO A 618 8.96 -15.83 19.35
CA PRO A 618 7.98 -14.78 19.13
C PRO A 618 8.55 -13.37 19.26
N GLY A 619 9.78 -13.21 19.74
CA GLY A 619 10.46 -11.93 19.82
C GLY A 619 11.75 -11.99 20.59
N ARG A 620 12.79 -11.32 20.07
CA ARG A 620 14.07 -11.08 20.73
C ARG A 620 14.55 -9.69 20.38
N LEU A 621 14.82 -8.89 21.40
CA LEU A 621 15.32 -7.52 21.32
C LEU A 621 16.77 -7.51 21.82
N GLU A 622 17.67 -6.99 21.00
CA GLU A 622 19.10 -6.92 21.27
C GLU A 622 19.64 -5.50 21.05
N PRO A 623 20.66 -5.04 21.80
CA PRO A 623 21.38 -3.82 21.45
C PRO A 623 22.03 -3.96 20.07
N ALA A 624 21.92 -2.93 19.22
CA ALA A 624 22.50 -2.91 17.87
C ALA A 624 23.76 -2.04 17.75
N ALA A 625 24.22 -1.42 18.86
CA ALA A 625 25.45 -0.66 18.99
C ALA A 625 26.05 -0.89 20.36
N GLU A 626 27.38 -0.77 20.49
CA GLU A 626 28.12 -0.97 21.77
C GLU A 626 27.70 -0.01 22.90
N ILE A 627 27.28 1.19 22.55
CA ILE A 627 26.81 2.23 23.48
C ILE A 627 25.29 2.26 23.66
N SER A 628 24.60 1.26 23.15
CA SER A 628 23.14 1.19 23.27
C SER A 628 22.71 0.89 24.70
N ASN A 629 21.73 1.64 25.21
CA ASN A 629 21.11 1.43 26.52
C ASN A 629 19.98 0.39 26.48
N ILE A 630 19.70 -0.20 25.29
CA ILE A 630 18.68 -1.24 25.15
C ILE A 630 19.16 -2.49 25.88
N ALA A 631 18.36 -2.96 26.83
CA ALA A 631 18.59 -4.23 27.48
C ALA A 631 18.22 -5.41 26.55
N TYR A 632 18.98 -6.49 26.62
CA TYR A 632 18.59 -7.75 25.98
C TYR A 632 17.29 -8.25 26.60
N ASP A 633 16.35 -8.60 25.73
CA ASP A 633 15.06 -9.15 26.12
C ASP A 633 14.63 -10.23 25.13
N GLU A 634 14.12 -11.36 25.60
CA GLU A 634 13.70 -12.49 24.76
C GLU A 634 12.42 -13.13 25.31
N LEU A 635 11.44 -13.26 24.47
CA LEU A 635 10.20 -13.97 24.77
C LEU A 635 10.42 -15.49 24.72
N ALA A 636 9.72 -16.22 25.58
CA ALA A 636 9.82 -17.68 25.65
C ALA A 636 9.56 -18.36 24.30
N THR A 637 10.46 -19.30 23.94
CA THR A 637 10.29 -20.13 22.74
C THR A 637 9.10 -21.06 22.88
N GLN A 638 8.21 -21.05 21.92
CA GLN A 638 7.03 -21.91 21.86
C GLN A 638 7.28 -23.12 20.96
N LYS A 639 6.92 -24.31 21.41
CA LYS A 639 7.01 -25.55 20.64
C LYS A 639 5.69 -26.27 20.62
N ALA A 640 5.32 -26.86 19.48
CA ALA A 640 4.13 -27.66 19.36
C ALA A 640 4.27 -28.77 18.31
N ILE A 641 3.49 -29.82 18.50
CA ILE A 641 3.29 -30.90 17.54
C ILE A 641 1.82 -30.91 17.15
N GLU A 642 1.53 -30.89 15.84
CA GLU A 642 0.20 -31.11 15.26
C GLU A 642 0.25 -32.39 14.44
N ALA A 643 -0.51 -33.40 14.87
CA ALA A 643 -0.61 -34.67 14.19
C ALA A 643 -2.07 -34.93 13.79
N ALA A 644 -2.32 -35.35 12.56
CA ALA A 644 -3.68 -35.64 12.12
C ALA A 644 -3.75 -36.83 11.20
N ILE A 645 -4.87 -37.53 11.27
CA ILE A 645 -5.30 -38.56 10.33
C ILE A 645 -6.54 -38.11 9.60
N PHE A 646 -6.69 -38.50 8.35
CA PHE A 646 -7.85 -38.18 7.55
C PHE A 646 -8.26 -39.28 6.60
N ALA A 647 -9.54 -39.28 6.26
CA ALA A 647 -10.11 -40.09 5.19
C ALA A 647 -11.19 -39.30 4.46
N GLU A 648 -11.23 -39.38 3.15
CA GLU A 648 -12.15 -38.67 2.27
C GLU A 648 -12.57 -39.60 1.15
N GLU A 649 -13.86 -39.82 1.00
CA GLU A 649 -14.47 -40.59 -0.07
C GLU A 649 -15.11 -39.66 -1.09
N GLU A 650 -14.74 -39.86 -2.37
CA GLU A 650 -15.40 -39.27 -3.51
C GLU A 650 -16.26 -40.34 -4.19
N TYR A 651 -17.57 -40.12 -4.22
CA TYR A 651 -18.59 -41.04 -4.68
C TYR A 651 -19.44 -40.47 -5.82
N HIS A 652 -19.56 -41.19 -6.92
CA HIS A 652 -20.36 -40.84 -8.09
C HIS A 652 -21.55 -41.81 -8.20
N PRO A 653 -22.70 -41.59 -7.49
CA PRO A 653 -23.87 -42.48 -7.58
C PRO A 653 -24.35 -42.69 -9.01
N ASN A 654 -24.32 -41.62 -9.78
CA ASN A 654 -24.65 -41.59 -11.22
C ASN A 654 -23.91 -40.45 -11.92
N GLU A 655 -24.14 -40.25 -13.19
CA GLU A 655 -23.49 -39.20 -14.00
C GLU A 655 -23.85 -37.75 -13.57
N ARG A 656 -24.96 -37.57 -12.81
CA ARG A 656 -25.42 -36.24 -12.35
C ARG A 656 -24.89 -35.89 -10.97
N TRP A 657 -24.64 -36.86 -10.11
CA TRP A 657 -24.21 -36.62 -8.75
C TRP A 657 -22.74 -36.91 -8.52
N MET A 658 -22.04 -35.95 -7.92
CA MET A 658 -20.73 -36.14 -7.32
C MET A 658 -20.81 -35.71 -5.87
N ILE A 659 -20.39 -36.56 -4.94
CA ILE A 659 -20.43 -36.32 -3.50
C ILE A 659 -19.05 -36.63 -2.94
N THR A 660 -18.53 -35.75 -2.13
CA THR A 660 -17.28 -35.96 -1.39
C THR A 660 -17.56 -35.78 0.10
N GLY A 661 -17.25 -36.81 0.87
CA GLY A 661 -17.37 -36.78 2.34
C GLY A 661 -16.02 -37.09 2.98
N GLY A 662 -15.56 -36.25 3.90
CA GLY A 662 -14.26 -36.39 4.54
C GLY A 662 -14.31 -36.14 6.03
N LEU A 663 -13.51 -36.88 6.78
CA LEU A 663 -13.27 -36.71 8.20
C LEU A 663 -11.77 -36.52 8.46
N ARG A 664 -11.44 -35.66 9.41
CA ARG A 664 -10.08 -35.44 9.90
C ARG A 664 -10.11 -35.38 11.42
N ALA A 665 -9.16 -35.98 12.09
CA ALA A 665 -8.95 -35.86 13.52
C ALA A 665 -7.55 -35.30 13.75
N THR A 666 -7.45 -34.13 14.41
CA THR A 666 -6.20 -33.44 14.66
C THR A 666 -5.89 -33.42 16.16
N LEU A 667 -4.74 -33.93 16.54
CA LEU A 667 -4.12 -33.81 17.85
C LEU A 667 -3.11 -32.67 17.81
N PHE A 668 -3.25 -31.71 18.71
CA PHE A 668 -2.29 -30.61 18.89
C PHE A 668 -1.78 -30.60 20.33
N LYS A 669 -0.47 -30.73 20.50
CA LYS A 669 0.21 -30.66 21.79
C LYS A 669 1.22 -29.51 21.76
N THR A 670 1.05 -28.54 22.67
CA THR A 670 1.99 -27.41 22.83
C THR A 670 2.74 -27.50 24.13
N SER A 671 3.95 -26.95 24.15
CA SER A 671 4.80 -26.79 25.35
C SER A 671 5.44 -25.40 25.30
N GLU A 672 5.26 -24.65 26.38
CA GLU A 672 5.82 -23.32 26.60
C GLU A 672 6.25 -23.25 28.07
N GLU A 673 7.53 -23.00 28.37
CA GLU A 673 8.11 -22.94 29.73
C GLU A 673 7.72 -24.13 30.63
N GLY A 674 7.65 -25.34 30.05
CA GLY A 674 7.26 -26.52 30.78
C GLY A 674 5.76 -26.72 31.03
N LYS A 675 4.92 -25.76 30.65
CA LYS A 675 3.45 -25.91 30.67
C LYS A 675 3.02 -26.58 29.39
N GLU A 676 2.37 -27.73 29.51
CA GLU A 676 1.86 -28.48 28.37
C GLU A 676 0.33 -28.36 28.26
N LYS A 677 -0.15 -28.28 27.02
CA LYS A 677 -1.60 -28.36 26.74
C LYS A 677 -1.83 -29.23 25.52
N THR A 678 -2.84 -30.09 25.59
CA THR A 678 -3.24 -30.97 24.48
C THR A 678 -4.68 -30.70 24.10
N TYR A 679 -4.92 -30.67 22.80
CA TYR A 679 -6.24 -30.51 22.16
C TYR A 679 -6.43 -31.64 21.18
N LEU A 680 -7.66 -32.16 21.10
CA LEU A 680 -8.09 -33.13 20.09
C LEU A 680 -9.37 -32.61 19.44
N HIS A 681 -9.30 -32.38 18.12
CA HIS A 681 -10.41 -31.81 17.38
C HIS A 681 -10.78 -32.69 16.16
N PRO A 682 -12.04 -33.18 16.11
CA PRO A 682 -12.60 -33.75 14.89
C PRO A 682 -13.02 -32.64 13.94
N GLU A 683 -12.87 -32.89 12.65
CA GLU A 683 -13.26 -31.98 11.58
C GLU A 683 -14.02 -32.76 10.50
N ALA A 684 -15.09 -32.18 9.96
CA ALA A 684 -15.92 -32.76 8.94
C ALA A 684 -15.92 -31.92 7.65
N ARG A 685 -15.94 -32.60 6.53
CA ARG A 685 -15.99 -32.01 5.17
C ARG A 685 -17.13 -32.71 4.41
N LEU A 686 -17.95 -31.93 3.72
CA LEU A 686 -18.96 -32.45 2.83
C LEU A 686 -19.08 -31.53 1.62
N SER A 687 -19.02 -32.09 0.44
CA SER A 687 -19.28 -31.37 -0.80
C SER A 687 -20.16 -32.22 -1.70
N ALA A 688 -21.14 -31.59 -2.34
CA ALA A 688 -22.01 -32.25 -3.29
C ALA A 688 -22.20 -31.38 -4.53
N SER A 689 -22.17 -31.98 -5.69
CA SER A 689 -22.46 -31.37 -6.97
C SER A 689 -23.54 -32.16 -7.70
N TYR A 690 -24.57 -31.46 -8.17
CA TYR A 690 -25.63 -31.98 -8.98
C TYR A 690 -25.66 -31.30 -10.34
N LYS A 691 -25.42 -32.08 -11.41
CA LYS A 691 -25.53 -31.61 -12.79
C LYS A 691 -27.00 -31.54 -13.19
N LEU A 692 -27.51 -30.32 -13.39
CA LEU A 692 -28.85 -30.12 -13.94
C LEU A 692 -28.93 -30.60 -15.39
N ASN A 693 -27.89 -30.28 -16.15
CA ASN A 693 -27.64 -30.74 -17.52
C ASN A 693 -26.13 -30.64 -17.80
N GLU A 694 -25.73 -30.80 -19.06
CA GLU A 694 -24.31 -30.74 -19.48
C GLU A 694 -23.64 -29.39 -19.31
N THR A 695 -24.44 -28.32 -19.19
CA THR A 695 -23.96 -26.93 -19.09
C THR A 695 -24.20 -26.29 -17.74
N MET A 696 -24.91 -26.92 -16.82
CA MET A 696 -25.33 -26.32 -15.56
C MET A 696 -25.16 -27.27 -14.39
N SER A 697 -24.67 -26.77 -13.26
CA SER A 697 -24.61 -27.53 -12.01
C SER A 697 -24.96 -26.67 -10.79
N LEU A 698 -25.52 -27.34 -9.77
CA LEU A 698 -25.69 -26.84 -8.42
C LEU A 698 -24.66 -27.52 -7.53
N LYS A 699 -24.05 -26.75 -6.62
CA LYS A 699 -23.09 -27.28 -5.67
C LYS A 699 -23.37 -26.79 -4.28
N ALA A 700 -23.09 -27.62 -3.30
CA ALA A 700 -23.16 -27.29 -1.87
C ALA A 700 -21.89 -27.79 -1.19
N GLY A 701 -21.44 -27.06 -0.18
CA GLY A 701 -20.27 -27.41 0.62
C GLY A 701 -20.44 -27.06 2.08
N LEU A 702 -19.95 -27.92 2.97
CA LEU A 702 -19.85 -27.69 4.40
C LEU A 702 -18.48 -28.15 4.88
N ASN A 703 -17.81 -27.33 5.67
CA ASN A 703 -16.55 -27.70 6.30
C ASN A 703 -16.41 -27.10 7.70
N THR A 704 -15.80 -27.85 8.58
CA THR A 704 -15.34 -27.40 9.91
C THR A 704 -13.82 -27.52 9.97
N MET A 705 -13.16 -26.56 10.59
CA MET A 705 -11.70 -26.49 10.62
C MET A 705 -11.21 -25.85 11.92
N HIS A 706 -9.95 -26.18 12.31
CA HIS A 706 -9.27 -25.62 13.47
C HIS A 706 -7.93 -25.00 13.05
N GLN A 707 -7.49 -23.99 13.80
CA GLN A 707 -6.21 -23.32 13.61
C GLN A 707 -5.50 -23.16 14.93
N TYR A 708 -4.21 -23.51 14.96
CA TYR A 708 -3.41 -23.54 16.18
C TYR A 708 -2.27 -22.52 16.18
N LEU A 709 -1.78 -22.11 15.04
CA LEU A 709 -0.81 -21.04 14.87
C LEU A 709 -1.55 -19.77 14.42
N GLN A 710 -1.51 -18.72 15.22
CA GLN A 710 -2.29 -17.50 15.08
C GLN A 710 -1.38 -16.29 14.96
N LYS A 711 -1.81 -15.27 14.22
CA LYS A 711 -1.10 -14.02 14.05
C LYS A 711 -1.83 -12.87 14.72
N LEU A 712 -1.10 -12.07 15.47
CA LEU A 712 -1.57 -10.83 16.07
C LEU A 712 -0.97 -9.64 15.33
N SER A 713 -1.81 -8.68 15.01
CA SER A 713 -1.42 -7.41 14.43
C SER A 713 -2.22 -6.29 15.05
N ASN A 714 -1.56 -5.23 15.49
CA ASN A 714 -2.23 -4.02 15.98
C ASN A 714 -2.42 -2.98 14.86
N THR A 715 -1.93 -3.28 13.69
CA THR A 715 -2.08 -2.43 12.52
C THR A 715 -2.94 -3.14 11.48
N VAL A 716 -3.88 -2.41 10.92
CA VAL A 716 -4.68 -2.90 9.78
C VAL A 716 -3.80 -3.15 8.55
N ILE A 717 -2.63 -2.55 8.57
CA ILE A 717 -1.58 -2.70 7.58
C ILE A 717 -0.69 -3.82 8.08
N MET A 718 -0.49 -4.86 7.29
CA MET A 718 0.49 -5.88 7.63
C MET A 718 1.85 -5.22 7.77
N SER A 719 2.21 -4.98 9.02
CA SER A 719 3.58 -4.69 9.37
C SER A 719 4.34 -6.01 9.43
N PRO A 720 5.59 -6.07 8.96
CA PRO A 720 6.41 -7.24 9.23
C PRO A 720 6.62 -7.51 10.74
N THR A 721 6.19 -6.60 11.61
CA THR A 721 6.18 -6.72 13.07
C THR A 721 4.99 -7.53 13.64
N ASP A 722 4.16 -8.13 12.78
CA ASP A 722 3.09 -9.02 13.20
C ASP A 722 3.64 -10.18 14.05
N THR A 723 3.11 -10.38 15.24
CA THR A 723 3.57 -11.42 16.15
C THR A 723 2.80 -12.72 15.94
N TRP A 724 3.52 -13.82 15.77
CA TRP A 724 2.93 -15.16 15.68
C TRP A 724 2.96 -15.86 17.03
N ARG A 725 1.87 -16.54 17.38
CA ARG A 725 1.71 -17.28 18.62
C ARG A 725 1.07 -18.63 18.39
N LEU A 726 1.54 -19.65 19.09
CA LEU A 726 0.89 -20.96 19.19
C LEU A 726 -0.26 -20.89 20.19
N SER A 727 -1.29 -21.68 19.95
CA SER A 727 -2.34 -21.88 20.94
C SER A 727 -1.77 -22.57 22.19
N ASN A 728 -2.19 -22.11 23.36
CA ASN A 728 -1.79 -22.63 24.68
C ASN A 728 -3.03 -22.76 25.60
N SER A 729 -2.86 -22.79 26.90
CA SER A 729 -3.96 -22.89 27.85
C SER A 729 -4.86 -21.65 27.88
N LEU A 730 -4.34 -20.48 27.57
CA LEU A 730 -4.99 -19.17 27.60
C LEU A 730 -5.46 -18.74 26.19
N ILE A 731 -4.61 -18.88 25.19
CA ILE A 731 -4.93 -18.62 23.78
C ILE A 731 -5.45 -19.92 23.15
N LYS A 732 -6.79 -20.07 23.14
CA LYS A 732 -7.44 -21.26 22.61
C LYS A 732 -7.30 -21.37 21.10
N PRO A 733 -7.30 -22.60 20.52
CA PRO A 733 -7.39 -22.78 19.08
C PRO A 733 -8.61 -22.07 18.49
N GLN A 734 -8.40 -21.39 17.35
CA GLN A 734 -9.54 -20.87 16.57
C GLN A 734 -10.27 -22.04 15.92
N ASN A 735 -11.60 -21.95 15.85
CA ASN A 735 -12.40 -22.87 15.07
C ASN A 735 -13.33 -22.14 14.12
N GLY A 736 -13.58 -22.72 12.97
CA GLY A 736 -14.43 -22.16 11.94
C GLY A 736 -15.31 -23.22 11.29
N GLY A 737 -16.58 -22.85 11.06
CA GLY A 737 -17.52 -23.61 10.26
C GLY A 737 -18.00 -22.77 9.09
N GLN A 738 -18.10 -23.37 7.90
CA GLN A 738 -18.57 -22.68 6.70
C GLN A 738 -19.54 -23.56 5.93
N ILE A 739 -20.61 -22.92 5.46
CA ILE A 739 -21.54 -23.50 4.48
C ILE A 739 -21.55 -22.63 3.24
N SER A 740 -21.66 -23.25 2.08
CA SER A 740 -21.73 -22.55 0.80
C SER A 740 -22.64 -23.27 -0.18
N PHE A 741 -23.26 -22.50 -1.04
CA PHE A 741 -24.11 -22.99 -2.12
C PHE A 741 -23.78 -22.19 -3.39
N GLY A 742 -23.70 -22.86 -4.55
CA GLY A 742 -23.34 -22.23 -5.81
C GLY A 742 -24.12 -22.79 -7.01
N TYR A 743 -24.44 -21.89 -7.94
CA TYR A 743 -24.94 -22.19 -9.27
C TYR A 743 -23.86 -21.88 -10.31
N PHE A 744 -23.60 -22.82 -11.20
CA PHE A 744 -22.57 -22.75 -12.22
C PHE A 744 -23.17 -23.03 -13.57
N TRP A 745 -22.87 -22.17 -14.54
CA TRP A 745 -23.29 -22.29 -15.92
C TRP A 745 -22.09 -22.11 -16.85
N GLU A 746 -22.02 -22.96 -17.86
CA GLU A 746 -21.00 -22.95 -18.92
C GLU A 746 -21.67 -23.14 -20.26
N MET A 747 -21.42 -22.25 -21.21
CA MET A 747 -21.99 -22.37 -22.56
C MET A 747 -21.38 -23.58 -23.27
N THR A 748 -22.16 -24.34 -24.05
CA THR A 748 -21.78 -25.59 -24.71
C THR A 748 -20.48 -25.50 -25.53
N ASN A 749 -20.15 -24.35 -26.06
CA ASN A 749 -18.91 -24.10 -26.82
C ASN A 749 -17.81 -23.43 -25.99
N HIS A 750 -17.87 -23.46 -24.66
CA HIS A 750 -16.93 -22.86 -23.71
C HIS A 750 -16.64 -21.36 -23.94
N LYS A 751 -17.55 -20.65 -24.62
CA LYS A 751 -17.37 -19.22 -24.88
C LYS A 751 -17.60 -18.34 -23.67
N PHE A 752 -18.51 -18.73 -22.80
CA PHE A 752 -18.84 -18.04 -21.57
C PHE A 752 -19.04 -19.02 -20.43
N GLU A 753 -18.60 -18.63 -19.25
CA GLU A 753 -18.85 -19.27 -17.96
C GLU A 753 -19.42 -18.23 -17.00
N ALA A 754 -20.41 -18.62 -16.21
CA ALA A 754 -20.94 -17.78 -15.13
C ALA A 754 -21.11 -18.60 -13.86
N SER A 755 -20.91 -17.95 -12.73
CA SER A 755 -21.16 -18.54 -11.42
C SER A 755 -21.77 -17.52 -10.46
N ALA A 756 -22.64 -18.01 -9.59
CA ALA A 756 -23.20 -17.29 -8.46
C ALA A 756 -23.06 -18.18 -7.22
N GLU A 757 -22.35 -17.69 -6.21
CA GLU A 757 -22.11 -18.43 -4.98
C GLU A 757 -22.54 -17.61 -3.77
N VAL A 758 -23.19 -18.24 -2.77
CA VAL A 758 -23.47 -17.67 -1.48
C VAL A 758 -22.77 -18.46 -0.41
N TYR A 759 -22.33 -17.78 0.65
CA TYR A 759 -21.67 -18.44 1.76
C TYR A 759 -22.03 -17.80 3.11
N TYR A 760 -21.94 -18.61 4.15
CA TYR A 760 -21.96 -18.19 5.54
C TYR A 760 -20.83 -18.88 6.29
N LYS A 761 -20.05 -18.12 7.06
CA LYS A 761 -18.94 -18.58 7.88
C LYS A 761 -19.14 -18.09 9.32
N GLN A 762 -18.97 -18.99 10.28
CA GLN A 762 -18.91 -18.71 11.72
C GLN A 762 -17.50 -19.03 12.22
N MET A 763 -16.94 -18.15 13.03
CA MET A 763 -15.61 -18.30 13.63
C MET A 763 -15.73 -18.09 15.14
N ASN A 764 -15.01 -18.89 15.93
CA ASN A 764 -14.93 -18.72 17.37
C ASN A 764 -13.46 -18.72 17.80
N ASN A 765 -13.21 -18.12 18.96
CA ASN A 765 -11.86 -17.88 19.48
C ASN A 765 -10.97 -17.11 18.48
N TYR A 766 -11.58 -16.23 17.66
CA TYR A 766 -10.81 -15.35 16.78
C TYR A 766 -9.93 -14.45 17.64
N LEU A 767 -8.61 -14.61 17.53
CA LEU A 767 -7.68 -13.89 18.39
C LEU A 767 -7.64 -12.39 18.02
N THR A 768 -7.95 -11.54 18.98
CA THR A 768 -7.89 -10.08 18.84
C THR A 768 -7.42 -9.45 20.15
N TYR A 769 -7.18 -8.16 20.15
CA TYR A 769 -6.57 -7.43 21.25
C TYR A 769 -7.54 -6.45 21.94
N LYS A 770 -7.28 -6.17 23.20
CA LYS A 770 -7.95 -5.13 23.99
C LYS A 770 -7.52 -3.74 23.52
N ASN A 771 -8.26 -2.70 23.90
CA ASN A 771 -7.84 -1.32 23.64
C ASN A 771 -6.54 -1.03 24.41
N ALA A 772 -5.60 -0.33 23.76
CA ALA A 772 -4.27 -0.01 24.27
C ALA A 772 -3.35 -1.23 24.56
N ALA A 773 -3.64 -2.39 23.96
CA ALA A 773 -2.77 -3.57 24.09
C ALA A 773 -1.37 -3.34 23.50
N GLN A 774 -0.35 -3.79 24.21
CA GLN A 774 1.02 -3.86 23.72
C GLN A 774 1.27 -5.25 23.15
N LEU A 775 1.53 -5.37 21.85
CA LEU A 775 1.68 -6.67 21.19
C LEU A 775 3.15 -7.09 20.99
N THR A 776 4.07 -6.14 20.90
CA THR A 776 5.50 -6.39 20.65
C THR A 776 6.26 -6.53 21.95
N MET A 777 7.10 -7.56 22.08
CA MET A 777 7.91 -7.84 23.27
C MET A 777 7.09 -7.84 24.57
N ASN A 778 5.87 -8.39 24.53
CA ASN A 778 4.99 -8.45 25.69
C ASN A 778 5.05 -9.88 26.30
N HIS A 779 5.59 -9.98 27.51
CA HIS A 779 5.68 -11.23 28.29
C HIS A 779 4.34 -11.70 28.86
N GLU A 780 3.35 -10.77 28.97
CA GLU A 780 2.00 -11.03 29.47
C GLU A 780 0.93 -10.84 28.38
N LEU A 781 1.25 -11.22 27.15
CA LEU A 781 0.42 -10.99 25.97
C LEU A 781 -1.02 -11.53 26.16
N GLU A 782 -1.16 -12.64 26.87
CA GLU A 782 -2.43 -13.28 27.18
C GLU A 782 -3.38 -12.37 27.97
N ALA A 783 -2.83 -11.42 28.76
CA ALA A 783 -3.63 -10.41 29.46
C ALA A 783 -4.22 -9.34 28.53
N ASP A 784 -3.57 -9.10 27.37
CA ASP A 784 -3.93 -8.05 26.42
C ASP A 784 -4.79 -8.54 25.26
N VAL A 785 -4.97 -9.84 25.12
CA VAL A 785 -5.73 -10.45 24.03
C VAL A 785 -6.97 -11.18 24.53
N PHE A 786 -7.87 -11.50 23.63
CA PHE A 786 -9.04 -12.33 23.89
C PHE A 786 -9.54 -13.02 22.60
N GLY A 787 -10.29 -14.11 22.76
CA GLY A 787 -10.98 -14.78 21.67
C GLY A 787 -12.32 -14.12 21.37
N ALA A 788 -12.48 -13.56 20.18
CA ALA A 788 -13.74 -13.01 19.69
C ALA A 788 -14.56 -14.05 18.94
N GLU A 789 -15.87 -13.78 18.81
CA GLU A 789 -16.73 -14.42 17.85
C GLU A 789 -16.67 -13.66 16.52
N GLY A 790 -16.58 -14.38 15.40
CA GLY A 790 -16.58 -13.81 14.07
C GLY A 790 -17.69 -14.43 13.22
N ARG A 791 -18.27 -13.62 12.30
CA ARG A 791 -19.16 -14.11 11.26
C ARG A 791 -18.86 -13.41 9.94
N ALA A 792 -18.96 -14.16 8.84
CA ALA A 792 -18.84 -13.61 7.51
C ALA A 792 -19.85 -14.25 6.56
N PHE A 793 -20.44 -13.45 5.69
CA PHE A 793 -21.40 -13.93 4.70
C PHE A 793 -21.35 -13.04 3.45
N GLY A 794 -21.71 -13.63 2.31
CA GLY A 794 -21.66 -12.88 1.06
C GLY A 794 -22.23 -13.61 -0.14
N LEU A 795 -22.38 -12.83 -1.22
CA LEU A 795 -22.74 -13.25 -2.57
C LEU A 795 -21.55 -12.95 -3.49
N GLU A 796 -21.11 -13.96 -4.21
CA GLU A 796 -20.05 -13.90 -5.20
C GLU A 796 -20.64 -14.14 -6.58
N LEU A 797 -20.41 -13.22 -7.52
CA LEU A 797 -20.81 -13.35 -8.92
C LEU A 797 -19.57 -13.28 -9.81
N GLN A 798 -19.51 -14.13 -10.80
CA GLN A 798 -18.43 -14.13 -11.78
C GLN A 798 -18.95 -14.48 -13.16
N VAL A 799 -18.46 -13.75 -14.17
CA VAL A 799 -18.64 -14.06 -15.57
C VAL A 799 -17.26 -14.11 -16.21
N LYS A 800 -16.93 -15.23 -16.85
CA LYS A 800 -15.68 -15.42 -17.58
C LYS A 800 -15.95 -15.61 -19.06
N LYS A 801 -15.06 -15.08 -19.86
CA LYS A 801 -14.95 -15.33 -21.31
C LYS A 801 -13.55 -15.89 -21.57
N PRO A 802 -13.35 -17.21 -21.53
CA PRO A 802 -12.00 -17.79 -21.54
C PRO A 802 -11.32 -17.74 -22.93
N THR A 803 -12.08 -17.64 -24.01
CA THR A 803 -11.56 -17.76 -25.38
C THR A 803 -11.97 -16.61 -26.29
N GLY A 804 -11.28 -16.43 -27.41
CA GLY A 804 -11.56 -15.47 -28.46
C GLY A 804 -10.66 -14.23 -28.43
N ARG A 805 -10.91 -13.26 -29.34
CA ARG A 805 -10.13 -12.01 -29.38
C ARG A 805 -10.27 -11.19 -28.13
N LEU A 806 -11.47 -11.14 -27.55
CA LEU A 806 -11.72 -10.61 -26.21
C LEU A 806 -11.83 -11.78 -25.25
N ASN A 807 -10.98 -11.84 -24.23
CA ASN A 807 -11.01 -12.81 -23.14
C ASN A 807 -10.76 -12.12 -21.80
N GLY A 808 -11.16 -12.75 -20.70
CA GLY A 808 -11.04 -12.19 -19.35
C GLY A 808 -12.23 -12.55 -18.47
N TRP A 809 -12.42 -11.80 -17.38
CA TRP A 809 -13.52 -12.02 -16.44
C TRP A 809 -13.95 -10.72 -15.74
N ILE A 810 -15.16 -10.75 -15.24
CA ILE A 810 -15.72 -9.77 -14.31
C ILE A 810 -16.11 -10.54 -13.07
N SER A 811 -15.66 -10.08 -11.91
CA SER A 811 -16.04 -10.62 -10.61
C SER A 811 -16.60 -9.53 -9.72
N TYR A 812 -17.70 -9.85 -9.05
CA TYR A 812 -18.34 -8.97 -8.07
C TYR A 812 -18.61 -9.72 -6.77
N THR A 813 -18.29 -9.09 -5.66
CA THR A 813 -18.53 -9.63 -4.33
C THR A 813 -19.33 -8.62 -3.50
N LEU A 814 -20.43 -9.08 -2.94
CA LEU A 814 -21.17 -8.40 -1.88
C LEU A 814 -20.98 -9.19 -0.59
N SER A 815 -20.30 -8.61 0.39
CA SER A 815 -19.94 -9.34 1.61
C SER A 815 -19.99 -8.50 2.87
N ARG A 816 -20.08 -9.19 4.03
CA ARG A 816 -19.90 -8.62 5.35
C ARG A 816 -19.04 -9.54 6.18
N SER A 817 -18.10 -8.95 6.93
CA SER A 817 -17.29 -9.64 7.93
C SER A 817 -17.32 -8.85 9.23
N GLN A 818 -17.74 -9.49 10.31
CA GLN A 818 -18.00 -8.85 11.59
C GLN A 818 -17.41 -9.65 12.75
N LEU A 819 -16.98 -8.93 13.78
CA LEU A 819 -16.47 -9.47 15.04
C LEU A 819 -17.34 -9.02 16.21
N ARG A 820 -17.31 -9.79 17.29
CA ARG A 820 -17.98 -9.48 18.55
C ARG A 820 -17.18 -10.02 19.72
N GLN A 821 -17.02 -9.23 20.78
CA GLN A 821 -16.50 -9.73 22.04
C GLN A 821 -17.61 -10.48 22.80
N PRO A 822 -17.38 -11.75 23.21
CA PRO A 822 -18.37 -12.50 23.99
C PRO A 822 -18.65 -11.83 25.33
N LYS A 823 -19.91 -11.84 25.75
CA LYS A 823 -20.31 -11.38 27.10
C LYS A 823 -19.69 -12.29 28.16
N GLY A 824 -19.18 -11.72 29.24
CA GLY A 824 -18.55 -12.48 30.33
C GLY A 824 -17.04 -12.62 30.23
N SER A 825 -16.39 -11.99 29.27
CA SER A 825 -14.89 -11.97 29.16
C SER A 825 -14.18 -11.10 30.22
N GLY A 826 -14.89 -10.59 31.23
CA GLY A 826 -14.32 -9.92 32.41
C GLY A 826 -13.72 -8.52 32.19
N ALA A 827 -13.62 -8.03 30.97
CA ALA A 827 -13.07 -6.73 30.60
C ALA A 827 -14.14 -5.75 30.12
N LEU A 828 -13.80 -4.47 30.01
CA LEU A 828 -14.62 -3.49 29.30
C LEU A 828 -14.90 -4.01 27.87
N LEU A 829 -16.19 -4.17 27.54
CA LEU A 829 -16.62 -4.75 26.29
C LEU A 829 -16.38 -3.77 25.13
N ILE A 830 -15.66 -4.21 24.12
CA ILE A 830 -15.51 -3.45 22.87
C ILE A 830 -16.90 -3.25 22.25
N ASN A 831 -17.25 -1.99 21.94
CA ASN A 831 -18.53 -1.60 21.33
C ASN A 831 -19.76 -2.17 22.10
N ASP A 832 -19.70 -2.22 23.42
CA ASP A 832 -20.77 -2.76 24.31
C ASP A 832 -21.13 -4.25 24.01
N GLY A 833 -20.19 -5.01 23.47
CA GLY A 833 -20.42 -6.39 23.03
C GLY A 833 -21.34 -6.54 21.81
N LYS A 834 -21.52 -5.48 21.03
CA LYS A 834 -22.24 -5.50 19.74
C LYS A 834 -21.34 -5.98 18.62
N TRP A 835 -21.95 -6.46 17.53
CA TRP A 835 -21.25 -6.79 16.31
C TRP A 835 -20.67 -5.53 15.66
N PHE A 836 -19.37 -5.56 15.28
CA PHE A 836 -18.70 -4.49 14.56
C PHE A 836 -17.93 -5.05 13.35
N PRO A 837 -17.70 -4.27 12.29
CA PRO A 837 -16.96 -4.74 11.12
C PRO A 837 -15.52 -5.15 11.48
N SER A 838 -15.03 -6.24 10.89
CA SER A 838 -13.60 -6.59 10.95
C SER A 838 -12.77 -5.57 10.18
N ASP A 839 -11.47 -5.49 10.44
CA ASP A 839 -10.56 -4.51 9.83
C ASP A 839 -10.47 -4.61 8.29
N TYR A 840 -10.84 -5.75 7.73
CA TYR A 840 -10.84 -6.04 6.29
C TYR A 840 -12.24 -6.17 5.68
N ASP A 841 -13.31 -5.76 6.39
CA ASP A 841 -14.67 -5.77 5.86
C ASP A 841 -14.81 -4.78 4.69
N ARG A 842 -15.15 -5.31 3.51
CA ARG A 842 -15.42 -4.53 2.30
C ARG A 842 -16.73 -4.98 1.70
N PRO A 843 -17.81 -4.18 1.85
CA PRO A 843 -19.14 -4.57 1.38
C PRO A 843 -19.22 -4.84 -0.11
N HIS A 844 -18.57 -4.05 -0.93
CA HIS A 844 -18.61 -4.18 -2.39
C HIS A 844 -17.19 -4.27 -2.94
N GLU A 845 -16.95 -5.26 -3.77
CA GLU A 845 -15.72 -5.43 -4.54
C GLU A 845 -16.07 -5.80 -5.98
N LEU A 846 -15.50 -5.07 -6.93
CA LEU A 846 -15.65 -5.32 -8.37
C LEU A 846 -14.27 -5.37 -9.00
N ASN A 847 -13.96 -6.47 -9.67
CA ASN A 847 -12.73 -6.63 -10.43
C ASN A 847 -13.06 -6.97 -11.89
N ILE A 848 -12.39 -6.29 -12.81
CA ILE A 848 -12.51 -6.53 -14.25
C ILE A 848 -11.11 -6.79 -14.79
N VAL A 849 -10.94 -7.94 -15.42
CA VAL A 849 -9.72 -8.30 -16.14
C VAL A 849 -10.11 -8.58 -17.57
N ALA A 850 -9.58 -7.81 -18.49
CA ALA A 850 -9.90 -7.92 -19.91
C ALA A 850 -8.64 -7.87 -20.76
N ASN A 851 -8.54 -8.76 -21.72
CA ASN A 851 -7.50 -8.78 -22.73
C ASN A 851 -8.14 -8.82 -24.11
N TYR A 852 -7.77 -7.86 -24.97
CA TYR A 852 -8.25 -7.79 -26.35
C TYR A 852 -7.10 -7.91 -27.34
N ARG A 853 -7.15 -8.93 -28.20
CA ARG A 853 -6.18 -9.17 -29.26
C ARG A 853 -6.61 -8.44 -30.56
N PHE A 854 -5.90 -7.39 -30.91
CA PHE A 854 -6.09 -6.69 -32.18
C PHE A 854 -5.62 -7.57 -33.36
N THR A 855 -4.44 -8.16 -33.18
CA THR A 855 -3.79 -9.07 -34.13
C THR A 855 -3.24 -10.28 -33.39
N ARG A 856 -2.67 -11.25 -34.11
CA ARG A 856 -1.94 -12.38 -33.49
C ARG A 856 -0.72 -11.92 -32.65
N ARG A 857 -0.28 -10.66 -32.82
CA ARG A 857 0.96 -10.12 -32.23
C ARG A 857 0.75 -8.98 -31.27
N ILE A 858 -0.40 -8.34 -31.32
CA ILE A 858 -0.65 -7.13 -30.49
C ILE A 858 -1.93 -7.35 -29.71
N SER A 859 -1.84 -7.21 -28.41
CA SER A 859 -2.99 -7.19 -27.50
C SER A 859 -2.91 -6.04 -26.51
N ILE A 860 -4.07 -5.62 -26.02
CA ILE A 860 -4.22 -4.69 -24.89
C ILE A 860 -4.84 -5.44 -23.74
N SER A 861 -4.31 -5.23 -22.54
CA SER A 861 -4.88 -5.75 -21.30
C SER A 861 -5.27 -4.61 -20.39
N VAL A 862 -6.43 -4.75 -19.75
CA VAL A 862 -6.99 -3.78 -18.80
C VAL A 862 -7.36 -4.53 -17.54
N ASN A 863 -6.86 -4.06 -16.40
CA ASN A 863 -7.24 -4.51 -15.07
C ASN A 863 -7.89 -3.35 -14.34
N MET A 864 -9.07 -3.54 -13.77
CA MET A 864 -9.79 -2.53 -13.01
C MET A 864 -10.23 -3.14 -11.67
N ASP A 865 -9.88 -2.47 -10.59
CA ASP A 865 -10.22 -2.85 -9.23
C ASP A 865 -11.01 -1.73 -8.55
N TYR A 866 -12.19 -2.04 -8.04
CA TYR A 866 -12.99 -1.16 -7.18
C TYR A 866 -13.36 -1.89 -5.91
N SER A 867 -13.22 -1.22 -4.77
CA SER A 867 -13.74 -1.74 -3.50
C SER A 867 -14.15 -0.63 -2.54
N THR A 868 -15.17 -0.91 -1.75
CA THR A 868 -15.56 -0.05 -0.63
C THR A 868 -14.40 0.12 0.35
N GLY A 869 -14.25 1.31 0.92
CA GLY A 869 -13.23 1.61 1.92
C GLY A 869 -13.33 0.69 3.14
N ARG A 870 -12.18 0.25 3.64
CA ARG A 870 -12.10 -0.58 4.84
C ARG A 870 -12.52 0.20 6.10
N PRO A 871 -12.96 -0.49 7.16
CA PRO A 871 -13.29 0.13 8.43
C PRO A 871 -12.07 0.78 9.10
N THR A 872 -12.36 1.80 9.91
CA THR A 872 -11.36 2.48 10.73
C THR A 872 -12.00 3.05 11.98
N THR A 873 -11.20 3.18 13.03
CA THR A 873 -11.55 3.87 14.27
C THR A 873 -11.01 5.28 14.19
N VAL A 874 -11.84 6.29 14.45
CA VAL A 874 -11.44 7.69 14.35
C VAL A 874 -11.50 8.38 15.71
N PRO A 875 -10.62 9.32 16.01
CA PRO A 875 -10.78 10.19 17.17
C PRO A 875 -11.97 11.15 16.93
N VAL A 876 -12.89 11.18 17.87
CA VAL A 876 -14.10 12.02 17.83
C VAL A 876 -14.02 13.23 18.76
N GLY A 877 -12.98 13.28 19.58
CA GLY A 877 -12.72 14.36 20.52
C GLY A 877 -11.38 14.18 21.19
N MET A 878 -11.06 15.11 22.09
CA MET A 878 -9.88 15.03 22.96
C MET A 878 -10.30 15.33 24.37
N TYR A 879 -9.65 14.73 25.34
CA TYR A 879 -9.78 15.07 26.75
C TYR A 879 -8.40 15.29 27.37
N TYR A 880 -8.34 16.19 28.33
CA TYR A 880 -7.09 16.47 29.04
C TYR A 880 -6.90 15.49 30.20
N ASP A 881 -5.85 14.68 30.13
CA ASP A 881 -5.43 13.83 31.23
C ASP A 881 -4.52 14.62 32.19
N ARG A 882 -5.01 14.89 33.40
CA ARG A 882 -4.27 15.62 34.43
C ARG A 882 -3.03 14.86 34.93
N ASN A 883 -3.04 13.53 34.89
CA ASN A 883 -1.93 12.71 35.38
C ASN A 883 -0.77 12.72 34.37
N GLN A 884 -1.07 12.60 33.09
CA GLN A 884 -0.07 12.65 32.02
C GLN A 884 0.21 14.08 31.55
N ARG A 885 -0.56 15.05 32.01
CA ARG A 885 -0.49 16.47 31.59
C ARG A 885 -0.53 16.63 30.08
N SER A 886 -1.33 15.81 29.41
CA SER A 886 -1.40 15.72 27.96
C SER A 886 -2.86 15.56 27.49
N PHE A 887 -3.12 15.98 26.23
CA PHE A 887 -4.39 15.70 25.57
C PHE A 887 -4.37 14.31 24.98
N LEU A 888 -5.33 13.49 25.40
CA LEU A 888 -5.53 12.15 24.87
C LEU A 888 -6.73 12.14 23.92
N PRO A 889 -6.62 11.49 22.77
CA PRO A 889 -7.73 11.38 21.83
C PRO A 889 -8.84 10.46 22.39
N LEU A 890 -10.06 10.94 22.29
CA LEU A 890 -11.26 10.13 22.52
C LEU A 890 -11.67 9.48 21.22
N TYR A 891 -11.54 8.15 21.15
CA TYR A 891 -11.85 7.40 19.93
C TYR A 891 -13.33 7.05 19.85
N SER A 892 -13.83 6.96 18.63
CA SER A 892 -15.13 6.38 18.28
C SER A 892 -15.21 4.89 18.66
N ASN A 893 -16.38 4.31 18.55
CA ASN A 893 -16.53 2.86 18.57
C ASN A 893 -15.60 2.21 17.54
N ARG A 894 -15.03 1.05 17.89
CA ARG A 894 -14.07 0.34 17.02
C ARG A 894 -14.68 0.07 15.65
N ASN A 895 -13.98 0.47 14.58
CA ASN A 895 -14.36 0.23 13.18
C ASN A 895 -15.71 0.82 12.76
N SER A 896 -16.14 1.92 13.39
CA SER A 896 -17.43 2.55 13.11
C SER A 896 -17.42 3.48 11.87
N TYR A 897 -16.25 3.83 11.36
CA TYR A 897 -16.07 4.66 10.17
C TYR A 897 -15.38 3.88 9.06
N ARG A 898 -15.28 4.46 7.85
CA ARG A 898 -14.56 3.88 6.72
C ARG A 898 -13.62 4.89 6.08
N ILE A 899 -12.47 4.41 5.61
CA ILE A 899 -11.61 5.19 4.73
C ILE A 899 -12.29 5.35 3.35
N PRO A 900 -11.87 6.31 2.50
CA PRO A 900 -12.40 6.44 1.15
C PRO A 900 -12.27 5.17 0.32
N ASP A 901 -13.23 4.98 -0.61
CA ASP A 901 -13.26 3.83 -1.52
C ASP A 901 -12.01 3.75 -2.39
N TYR A 902 -11.59 2.54 -2.65
CA TYR A 902 -10.46 2.21 -3.51
C TYR A 902 -10.89 2.08 -4.97
N PHE A 903 -10.11 2.63 -5.88
CA PHE A 903 -10.28 2.43 -7.32
C PHE A 903 -8.94 2.51 -8.03
N ARG A 904 -8.65 1.54 -8.89
CA ARG A 904 -7.44 1.51 -9.70
C ARG A 904 -7.74 0.94 -11.07
N THR A 905 -7.08 1.46 -12.09
CA THR A 905 -7.09 0.90 -13.44
C THR A 905 -5.66 0.83 -13.96
N ASP A 906 -5.28 -0.35 -14.45
CA ASP A 906 -3.99 -0.61 -15.07
C ASP A 906 -4.21 -0.98 -16.54
N VAL A 907 -3.34 -0.50 -17.42
CA VAL A 907 -3.41 -0.77 -18.86
C VAL A 907 -2.06 -1.20 -19.38
N SER A 908 -2.02 -2.21 -20.22
CA SER A 908 -0.78 -2.65 -20.89
C SER A 908 -1.00 -3.07 -22.32
N PHE A 909 -0.02 -2.81 -23.16
CA PHE A 909 0.10 -3.29 -24.53
C PHE A 909 1.15 -4.38 -24.57
N ASN A 910 0.79 -5.52 -25.13
CA ASN A 910 1.66 -6.67 -25.31
C ASN A 910 1.95 -6.87 -26.79
N ILE A 911 3.22 -7.03 -27.14
CA ILE A 911 3.71 -7.11 -28.50
C ILE A 911 4.61 -8.33 -28.66
N ASP A 912 4.22 -9.26 -29.52
CA ASP A 912 5.02 -10.42 -29.94
C ASP A 912 5.65 -10.13 -31.31
N PRO A 913 6.94 -9.74 -31.38
CA PRO A 913 7.57 -9.42 -32.66
C PRO A 913 7.57 -10.61 -33.65
N SER A 914 7.56 -10.29 -34.95
CA SER A 914 7.50 -11.31 -36.00
C SER A 914 8.82 -12.05 -36.23
N HIS A 915 9.90 -11.57 -35.62
CA HIS A 915 11.23 -12.13 -35.84
C HIS A 915 11.51 -13.18 -34.75
N HIS A 916 11.70 -14.39 -35.18
CA HIS A 916 12.53 -15.31 -34.46
C HIS A 916 13.97 -14.79 -34.63
N LEU A 917 14.59 -14.36 -33.52
CA LEU A 917 16.03 -14.00 -33.54
C LEU A 917 16.86 -15.16 -34.07
N THR A 918 16.40 -16.39 -33.76
CA THR A 918 16.75 -17.67 -34.39
C THR A 918 15.50 -18.54 -34.37
N ALA A 919 15.48 -19.70 -35.02
CA ALA A 919 14.36 -20.63 -34.94
C ALA A 919 13.98 -21.08 -33.52
N PHE A 920 14.83 -20.78 -32.51
CA PHE A 920 14.71 -21.23 -31.13
C PHE A 920 14.49 -20.09 -30.13
N ILE A 921 14.51 -18.82 -30.56
CA ILE A 921 14.41 -17.66 -29.65
C ILE A 921 13.19 -16.82 -30.01
N HIS A 922 12.30 -16.66 -29.03
CA HIS A 922 11.11 -15.82 -29.12
C HIS A 922 11.24 -14.62 -28.18
N SER A 923 10.76 -13.47 -28.60
CA SER A 923 10.75 -12.26 -27.79
C SER A 923 9.32 -11.75 -27.54
N HIS A 924 9.13 -11.09 -26.42
CA HIS A 924 7.86 -10.50 -26.02
C HIS A 924 8.12 -9.15 -25.34
N PHE A 925 7.37 -8.12 -25.74
CA PHE A 925 7.40 -6.80 -25.11
C PHE A 925 6.09 -6.49 -24.43
N THR A 926 6.16 -5.93 -23.24
CA THR A 926 5.00 -5.34 -22.55
C THR A 926 5.31 -3.90 -22.20
N ILE A 927 4.42 -2.99 -22.57
CA ILE A 927 4.48 -1.57 -22.22
C ILE A 927 3.14 -1.19 -21.61
N GLY A 928 3.14 -0.52 -20.49
CA GLY A 928 1.89 -0.15 -19.84
C GLY A 928 2.04 0.90 -18.76
N CYS A 929 0.96 1.12 -18.06
CA CYS A 929 0.87 2.05 -16.97
C CYS A 929 0.02 1.47 -15.83
N TYR A 930 0.61 1.43 -14.64
CA TYR A 930 -0.07 1.12 -13.40
C TYR A 930 -0.77 2.37 -12.87
N ASN A 931 -2.00 2.23 -12.36
CA ASN A 931 -2.83 3.34 -11.87
C ASN A 931 -2.97 4.48 -12.89
N VAL A 932 -3.44 4.18 -14.11
CA VAL A 932 -3.61 5.16 -15.21
C VAL A 932 -4.43 6.38 -14.79
N THR A 933 -5.37 6.21 -13.87
CA THR A 933 -6.24 7.29 -13.37
C THR A 933 -5.51 8.26 -12.44
N GLY A 934 -4.32 7.93 -11.96
CA GLY A 934 -3.57 8.72 -10.99
C GLY A 934 -4.29 8.92 -9.65
N ARG A 935 -5.29 8.08 -9.35
CA ARG A 935 -6.07 8.22 -8.11
C ARG A 935 -5.19 7.93 -6.90
N ARG A 936 -5.18 8.87 -5.96
CA ARG A 936 -4.52 8.73 -4.65
C ARG A 936 -5.41 7.89 -3.74
N ASN A 937 -5.28 6.56 -3.84
CA ASN A 937 -6.01 5.65 -2.97
C ASN A 937 -5.51 5.77 -1.52
N ALA A 938 -6.44 5.79 -0.57
CA ALA A 938 -6.09 5.83 0.84
C ALA A 938 -5.50 4.48 1.26
N TYR A 939 -4.23 4.50 1.65
CA TYR A 939 -3.57 3.36 2.31
C TYR A 939 -3.90 3.36 3.80
N ASN A 940 -3.72 4.51 4.45
CA ASN A 940 -4.11 4.74 5.83
C ASN A 940 -4.53 6.19 6.04
N ILE A 941 -5.22 6.45 7.16
CA ILE A 941 -5.51 7.81 7.63
C ILE A 941 -4.92 7.90 9.03
N TYR A 942 -4.02 8.85 9.24
CA TYR A 942 -3.58 9.24 10.57
C TYR A 942 -4.19 10.58 10.94
N TYR A 943 -4.36 10.82 12.23
CA TYR A 943 -5.07 11.95 12.73
C TYR A 943 -4.09 12.86 13.47
N VAL A 944 -4.07 14.12 13.06
CA VAL A 944 -3.26 15.17 13.69
C VAL A 944 -4.21 16.07 14.48
N PRO A 945 -4.04 16.19 15.80
CA PRO A 945 -4.78 17.16 16.57
C PRO A 945 -4.37 18.58 16.13
N MET A 946 -5.35 19.39 15.77
CA MET A 946 -5.23 20.83 15.57
C MET A 946 -5.85 21.54 16.76
N SER A 947 -5.65 22.83 16.89
CA SER A 947 -6.18 23.62 18.02
C SER A 947 -7.71 23.58 18.15
N ASP A 948 -8.42 23.51 17.02
CA ASP A 948 -9.89 23.58 16.92
C ASP A 948 -10.54 22.28 16.43
N ARG A 949 -9.75 21.36 15.88
CA ARG A 949 -10.27 20.13 15.26
C ARG A 949 -9.21 19.05 15.19
N ILE A 950 -9.66 17.83 14.94
CA ILE A 950 -8.79 16.73 14.58
C ILE A 950 -8.80 16.61 13.06
N GLN A 951 -7.66 16.77 12.41
CA GLN A 951 -7.52 16.64 10.96
C GLN A 951 -7.06 15.23 10.59
N GLY A 952 -7.84 14.52 9.78
CA GLY A 952 -7.41 13.27 9.16
C GLY A 952 -6.51 13.55 7.95
N LYS A 953 -5.28 13.07 7.98
CA LYS A 953 -4.35 13.10 6.85
C LYS A 953 -4.27 11.72 6.21
N ARG A 954 -4.43 11.68 4.89
CA ARG A 954 -4.42 10.45 4.10
C ARG A 954 -3.03 10.14 3.60
N ILE A 955 -2.54 8.93 3.90
CA ILE A 955 -1.35 8.36 3.27
C ILE A 955 -1.79 7.60 2.02
N SER A 956 -1.12 7.82 0.90
CA SER A 956 -1.28 7.07 -0.35
C SER A 956 0.11 6.62 -0.81
N ILE A 957 0.25 5.36 -1.22
CA ILE A 957 1.54 4.80 -1.65
C ILE A 957 1.78 5.11 -3.13
N PHE A 958 0.80 4.81 -3.99
CA PHE A 958 0.90 5.01 -5.43
C PHE A 958 -0.16 6.00 -5.91
N GLY A 959 0.08 7.28 -5.64
CA GLY A 959 -0.83 8.36 -5.99
C GLY A 959 -0.65 8.94 -7.40
N ALA A 960 0.17 8.33 -8.25
CA ALA A 960 0.47 8.78 -9.60
C ALA A 960 0.44 7.60 -10.59
N PRO A 961 0.24 7.86 -11.89
CA PRO A 961 0.45 6.86 -12.93
C PRO A 961 1.93 6.42 -12.97
N ILE A 962 2.18 5.11 -12.95
CA ILE A 962 3.53 4.53 -13.00
C ILE A 962 3.69 3.79 -14.32
N PRO A 963 4.43 4.34 -15.29
CA PRO A 963 4.73 3.65 -16.54
C PRO A 963 5.66 2.48 -16.28
N PHE A 964 5.49 1.41 -17.03
CA PHE A 964 6.38 0.26 -16.99
C PHE A 964 6.66 -0.28 -18.40
N ILE A 965 7.80 -0.92 -18.53
CA ILE A 965 8.19 -1.67 -19.71
C ILE A 965 8.89 -2.94 -19.28
N SER A 966 8.64 -4.05 -19.97
CA SER A 966 9.39 -5.29 -19.80
C SER A 966 9.67 -5.96 -21.13
N TYR A 967 10.82 -6.62 -21.21
CA TYR A 967 11.25 -7.39 -22.35
C TYR A 967 11.57 -8.81 -21.92
N THR A 968 10.95 -9.78 -22.56
CA THR A 968 11.14 -11.21 -22.28
C THR A 968 11.74 -11.91 -23.49
N ILE A 969 12.78 -12.69 -23.28
CA ILE A 969 13.34 -13.64 -24.24
C ILE A 969 13.02 -15.03 -23.74
N LYS A 970 12.54 -15.90 -24.65
CA LYS A 970 12.28 -17.33 -24.39
C LYS A 970 13.09 -18.15 -25.37
N PHE A 971 13.63 -19.25 -24.92
CA PHE A 971 14.28 -20.25 -25.75
C PHE A 971 13.71 -21.63 -25.41
N ASN A 972 13.45 -22.43 -26.48
CA ASN A 972 12.88 -23.78 -26.39
C ASN A 972 13.74 -24.79 -27.13
#